data_43756f11295fcbdbf1df8adda584e355
#
_entry.id   43756f11295fcbdbf1df8adda584e355
#
_cell.length_a   1.000
_cell.length_b   1.000
_cell.length_c   1.000
_cell.angle_alpha   90.00
_cell.angle_beta   90.00
_cell.angle_gamma   90.00
#
_symmetry.space_group_name_H-M   'P 1'
#
loop_
_entity.id
_entity.type
_entity.pdbx_description
1 polymer ?
#
loop_
_entity_poly.entity_id
_entity_poly.type
_entity_poly.pdbx_seq_one_letter_code
_entity_poly.pdbx_strand_id
1 'polypeptide(L)'
;MQTYPTGYAESHRIAEQIFREILPRHGMAVREEQIALCHEVLDTLYNKEISLCEAGVGTGKTLAYLVGCILWQMHRPERMKLPIVISTSSVALQDAILTEYLPDLSAILLDEGIITAPITAVVRKGKERFVCDARLAERASLVHPKRTREKSSLRIAENILDMDHIPELSRYDRCRICVPQSCPRDCFLREDCRYQQYLRDSMKPDIQICNHNYLLADASHRLEDRPLLLRSYQALVVDEAHKLPDAARQMYTETLSPHNMDELCLLLQQAHYKDFARQMRTAFLTLSFSCTQGLSKLRRKVSEPFVLTPFRRAALIDCIALLQNAGGLPDVPRYLLNRLGEAESLLRLFLLEVPTRILYIDYDADGQPTFCAASSRVPQLLRSALWNTREPAILTSGTLAAAGDFSHTEQLLGLAAYRPLRHFRADSPFNYKKKCLLYFPPRVKTRMDNRKMAEEIVRLVDACHGHALVLFTSYRQMAEVRALTDGQWQYPTYQAWRNGGKIIQQFKQSGNGVLFAAGSCWEGIDFPGDMVSLLIIAKLPFLIPDPVSDYERRQYPNLRDYINAEVIPEMQKKLRQGFGRAIRTEQDSCVVAILDERAGIGGKYHDAALAALPTCPTTEKIEDVQQFIREQK
;
A
#
# COMPACT_ATOMS: atom_id res chain seq x y z
N MET A 1 -20.21 -37.14 -12.72
CA MET A 1 -20.99 -36.07 -12.07
C MET A 1 -20.11 -35.50 -10.96
N GLN A 2 -19.69 -34.26 -11.07
CA GLN A 2 -19.04 -33.56 -9.96
C GLN A 2 -20.09 -33.37 -8.85
N THR A 3 -19.85 -33.97 -7.70
CA THR A 3 -20.69 -33.73 -6.50
C THR A 3 -20.25 -32.42 -5.89
N TYR A 4 -21.02 -31.38 -6.11
CA TYR A 4 -20.78 -30.08 -5.50
C TYR A 4 -20.98 -30.12 -3.98
N PRO A 5 -20.20 -29.37 -3.19
CA PRO A 5 -20.39 -29.26 -1.75
C PRO A 5 -21.78 -28.73 -1.39
N THR A 6 -22.28 -29.10 -0.21
CA THR A 6 -23.56 -28.59 0.30
C THR A 6 -23.55 -27.06 0.33
N GLY A 7 -24.61 -26.43 -0.20
CA GLY A 7 -24.77 -24.98 -0.26
C GLY A 7 -24.17 -24.30 -1.51
N TYR A 8 -23.42 -25.01 -2.36
CA TYR A 8 -22.82 -24.40 -3.56
C TYR A 8 -23.88 -23.75 -4.48
N ALA A 9 -24.80 -24.58 -5.00
CA ALA A 9 -25.83 -24.09 -5.92
C ALA A 9 -26.74 -23.03 -5.26
N GLU A 10 -27.02 -23.17 -3.98
CA GLU A 10 -27.81 -22.23 -3.20
C GLU A 10 -27.13 -20.88 -3.06
N SER A 11 -25.82 -20.86 -2.73
CA SER A 11 -25.04 -19.62 -2.64
C SER A 11 -25.02 -18.85 -3.97
N HIS A 12 -24.86 -19.55 -5.09
CA HIS A 12 -24.88 -18.92 -6.42
C HIS A 12 -26.27 -18.35 -6.75
N ARG A 13 -27.34 -19.06 -6.42
CA ARG A 13 -28.73 -18.59 -6.61
C ARG A 13 -29.03 -17.35 -5.75
N ILE A 14 -28.62 -17.36 -4.49
CA ILE A 14 -28.81 -16.22 -3.59
C ILE A 14 -27.96 -15.03 -4.04
N ALA A 15 -26.75 -15.24 -4.53
CA ALA A 15 -25.92 -14.16 -5.08
C ALA A 15 -26.63 -13.45 -6.25
N GLU A 16 -27.18 -14.20 -7.21
CA GLU A 16 -27.99 -13.63 -8.30
C GLU A 16 -29.16 -12.80 -7.76
N GLN A 17 -29.90 -13.33 -6.78
CA GLN A 17 -31.02 -12.63 -6.16
C GLN A 17 -30.58 -11.33 -5.47
N ILE A 18 -29.45 -11.36 -4.73
CA ILE A 18 -28.91 -10.17 -4.06
C ILE A 18 -28.60 -9.08 -5.08
N PHE A 19 -27.82 -9.38 -6.12
CA PHE A 19 -27.35 -8.37 -7.06
C PHE A 19 -28.40 -7.91 -8.07
N ARG A 20 -29.34 -8.79 -8.48
CA ARG A 20 -30.34 -8.43 -9.49
C ARG A 20 -31.66 -7.91 -8.93
N GLU A 21 -32.02 -8.27 -7.70
CA GLU A 21 -33.29 -7.93 -7.14
C GLU A 21 -33.17 -7.09 -5.85
N ILE A 22 -32.37 -7.54 -4.89
CA ILE A 22 -32.31 -6.92 -3.56
C ILE A 22 -31.58 -5.59 -3.59
N LEU A 23 -30.31 -5.57 -3.99
CA LEU A 23 -29.50 -4.34 -4.00
C LEU A 23 -30.10 -3.23 -4.90
N PRO A 24 -30.72 -3.52 -6.06
CA PRO A 24 -31.41 -2.50 -6.85
C PRO A 24 -32.58 -1.85 -6.12
N ARG A 25 -33.32 -2.57 -5.27
CA ARG A 25 -34.37 -1.97 -4.41
C ARG A 25 -33.82 -0.98 -3.40
N HIS A 26 -32.51 -1.09 -3.07
CA HIS A 26 -31.77 -0.16 -2.21
C HIS A 26 -30.96 0.87 -3.00
N GLY A 27 -31.27 1.09 -4.30
CA GLY A 27 -30.68 2.14 -5.13
C GLY A 27 -29.33 1.80 -5.75
N MET A 28 -28.88 0.55 -5.69
CA MET A 28 -27.63 0.12 -6.30
C MET A 28 -27.85 -0.39 -7.73
N ALA A 29 -26.96 -0.02 -8.66
CA ALA A 29 -27.05 -0.47 -10.04
C ALA A 29 -26.63 -1.95 -10.19
N VAL A 30 -27.34 -2.69 -11.06
CA VAL A 30 -26.93 -4.03 -11.47
C VAL A 30 -25.66 -3.94 -12.33
N ARG A 31 -24.65 -4.73 -11.99
CA ARG A 31 -23.39 -4.81 -12.74
C ARG A 31 -23.02 -6.27 -12.96
N GLU A 32 -23.02 -6.70 -14.21
CA GLU A 32 -22.76 -8.10 -14.57
C GLU A 32 -21.35 -8.54 -14.15
N GLU A 33 -20.38 -7.65 -14.24
CA GLU A 33 -18.99 -7.90 -13.83
C GLU A 33 -18.87 -8.13 -12.32
N GLN A 34 -19.71 -7.46 -11.53
CA GLN A 34 -19.78 -7.63 -10.08
C GLN A 34 -20.37 -9.00 -9.71
N ILE A 35 -21.41 -9.41 -10.42
CA ILE A 35 -22.06 -10.71 -10.25
C ILE A 35 -21.09 -11.82 -10.62
N ALA A 36 -20.44 -11.70 -11.80
CA ALA A 36 -19.43 -12.65 -12.25
C ALA A 36 -18.26 -12.80 -11.27
N LEU A 37 -17.78 -11.68 -10.70
CA LEU A 37 -16.75 -11.70 -9.67
C LEU A 37 -17.23 -12.41 -8.40
N CYS A 38 -18.45 -12.19 -7.96
CA CYS A 38 -19.01 -12.88 -6.80
C CYS A 38 -19.10 -14.41 -7.03
N HIS A 39 -19.49 -14.84 -8.22
CA HIS A 39 -19.47 -16.25 -8.60
C HIS A 39 -18.07 -16.85 -8.59
N GLU A 40 -17.07 -16.15 -9.11
CA GLU A 40 -15.67 -16.58 -9.06
C GLU A 40 -15.16 -16.71 -7.61
N VAL A 41 -15.56 -15.76 -6.74
CA VAL A 41 -15.24 -15.84 -5.30
C VAL A 41 -15.85 -17.10 -4.68
N LEU A 42 -17.13 -17.39 -4.95
CA LEU A 42 -17.80 -18.59 -4.46
C LEU A 42 -17.11 -19.86 -4.97
N ASP A 43 -16.82 -19.93 -6.27
CA ASP A 43 -16.10 -21.06 -6.86
C ASP A 43 -14.76 -21.30 -6.17
N THR A 44 -13.98 -20.23 -5.97
CA THR A 44 -12.68 -20.29 -5.28
C THR A 44 -12.82 -20.85 -3.87
N LEU A 45 -13.79 -20.34 -3.10
CA LEU A 45 -14.04 -20.73 -1.72
C LEU A 45 -14.49 -22.19 -1.59
N TYR A 46 -15.44 -22.63 -2.42
CA TYR A 46 -15.99 -24.00 -2.38
C TYR A 46 -14.96 -25.04 -2.87
N ASN A 47 -14.16 -24.71 -3.87
CA ASN A 47 -13.12 -25.58 -4.40
C ASN A 47 -11.81 -25.56 -3.57
N LYS A 48 -11.69 -24.64 -2.61
CA LYS A 48 -10.48 -24.42 -1.81
C LYS A 48 -9.25 -24.13 -2.67
N GLU A 49 -9.42 -23.20 -3.58
CA GLU A 49 -8.39 -22.80 -4.54
C GLU A 49 -7.82 -21.40 -4.20
N ILE A 50 -6.85 -20.96 -4.97
CA ILE A 50 -6.40 -19.57 -4.98
C ILE A 50 -6.85 -18.95 -6.30
N SER A 51 -7.41 -17.74 -6.26
CA SER A 51 -7.78 -16.99 -7.45
C SER A 51 -7.09 -15.63 -7.52
N LEU A 52 -6.65 -15.27 -8.72
CA LEU A 52 -6.22 -13.93 -9.09
C LEU A 52 -7.37 -13.25 -9.84
N CYS A 53 -8.03 -12.30 -9.19
CA CYS A 53 -9.22 -11.63 -9.71
C CYS A 53 -8.88 -10.18 -10.08
N GLU A 54 -8.64 -9.92 -11.37
CA GLU A 54 -8.55 -8.56 -11.88
C GLU A 54 -9.94 -8.03 -12.18
N ALA A 55 -10.35 -6.98 -11.50
CA ALA A 55 -11.62 -6.33 -11.76
C ALA A 55 -11.43 -4.81 -11.84
N GLY A 56 -11.81 -4.23 -12.96
CA GLY A 56 -11.61 -2.82 -13.31
C GLY A 56 -12.26 -1.84 -12.33
N VAL A 57 -11.98 -0.56 -12.52
CA VAL A 57 -12.63 0.50 -11.75
C VAL A 57 -14.14 0.47 -12.00
N GLY A 58 -14.93 0.67 -10.94
CA GLY A 58 -16.40 0.69 -11.02
C GLY A 58 -17.09 -0.66 -10.96
N THR A 59 -16.39 -1.79 -10.96
CA THR A 59 -16.99 -3.14 -10.85
C THR A 59 -17.62 -3.43 -9.50
N GLY A 60 -17.28 -2.69 -8.43
CA GLY A 60 -17.80 -2.95 -7.08
C GLY A 60 -17.17 -4.17 -6.39
N LYS A 61 -15.87 -4.37 -6.57
CA LYS A 61 -15.08 -5.49 -6.02
C LYS A 61 -15.38 -5.81 -4.56
N THR A 62 -15.39 -4.77 -3.71
CA THR A 62 -15.57 -4.94 -2.27
C THR A 62 -16.87 -5.65 -1.94
N LEU A 63 -17.97 -5.21 -2.53
CA LEU A 63 -19.27 -5.81 -2.29
C LEU A 63 -19.35 -7.24 -2.85
N ALA A 64 -18.73 -7.49 -4.01
CA ALA A 64 -18.70 -8.82 -4.64
C ALA A 64 -18.03 -9.86 -3.73
N TYR A 65 -16.83 -9.57 -3.20
CA TYR A 65 -16.16 -10.54 -2.33
C TYR A 65 -16.81 -10.63 -0.94
N LEU A 66 -17.41 -9.54 -0.41
CA LEU A 66 -18.13 -9.59 0.86
C LEU A 66 -19.36 -10.50 0.75
N VAL A 67 -20.19 -10.32 -0.27
CA VAL A 67 -21.37 -11.18 -0.51
C VAL A 67 -20.94 -12.64 -0.69
N GLY A 68 -19.95 -12.92 -1.54
CA GLY A 68 -19.44 -14.28 -1.75
C GLY A 68 -18.94 -14.94 -0.47
N CYS A 69 -18.17 -14.21 0.34
CA CYS A 69 -17.66 -14.69 1.62
C CYS A 69 -18.79 -14.98 2.64
N ILE A 70 -19.76 -14.09 2.75
CA ILE A 70 -20.89 -14.25 3.67
C ILE A 70 -21.74 -15.46 3.29
N LEU A 71 -22.11 -15.57 2.02
CA LEU A 71 -22.93 -16.69 1.52
C LEU A 71 -22.21 -18.04 1.72
N TRP A 72 -20.91 -18.10 1.44
CA TRP A 72 -20.13 -19.30 1.69
C TRP A 72 -20.07 -19.66 3.18
N GLN A 73 -19.90 -18.65 4.06
CA GLN A 73 -19.81 -18.87 5.52
C GLN A 73 -21.14 -19.33 6.12
N MET A 74 -22.29 -18.90 5.58
CA MET A 74 -23.62 -19.33 6.02
C MET A 74 -23.82 -20.83 5.96
N HIS A 75 -23.26 -21.50 4.95
CA HIS A 75 -23.39 -22.95 4.76
C HIS A 75 -22.36 -23.76 5.52
N ARG A 76 -21.53 -23.15 6.35
CA ARG A 76 -20.57 -23.86 7.22
C ARG A 76 -21.22 -24.26 8.53
N PRO A 77 -20.97 -25.49 9.04
CA PRO A 77 -21.44 -25.87 10.37
C PRO A 77 -20.87 -24.94 11.45
N GLU A 78 -21.69 -24.51 12.41
CA GLU A 78 -21.29 -23.56 13.47
C GLU A 78 -20.00 -23.96 14.18
N ARG A 79 -19.83 -25.26 14.52
CA ARG A 79 -18.63 -25.82 15.16
C ARG A 79 -17.36 -25.70 14.31
N MET A 80 -17.48 -25.42 13.01
CA MET A 80 -16.38 -25.30 12.05
C MET A 80 -16.20 -23.84 11.55
N LYS A 81 -17.02 -22.92 12.01
CA LYS A 81 -16.89 -21.52 11.62
C LYS A 81 -15.64 -20.90 12.22
N LEU A 82 -14.72 -20.56 11.35
CA LEU A 82 -13.56 -19.74 11.64
C LEU A 82 -13.75 -18.37 10.93
N PRO A 83 -13.09 -17.32 11.38
CA PRO A 83 -13.20 -16.02 10.71
C PRO A 83 -12.68 -16.07 9.28
N ILE A 84 -13.13 -15.10 8.49
CA ILE A 84 -12.54 -14.74 7.20
C ILE A 84 -11.59 -13.57 7.46
N VAL A 85 -10.40 -13.61 6.90
CA VAL A 85 -9.45 -12.50 6.97
C VAL A 85 -9.52 -11.70 5.68
N ILE A 86 -9.70 -10.37 5.80
CA ILE A 86 -9.63 -9.42 4.69
C ILE A 86 -8.42 -8.53 4.92
N SER A 87 -7.45 -8.62 4.01
CA SER A 87 -6.26 -7.77 4.04
C SER A 87 -6.31 -6.75 2.91
N THR A 88 -6.16 -5.46 3.23
CA THR A 88 -6.12 -4.38 2.23
C THR A 88 -4.97 -3.42 2.47
N SER A 89 -4.53 -2.72 1.44
CA SER A 89 -3.43 -1.74 1.56
C SER A 89 -3.85 -0.38 2.13
N SER A 90 -5.16 -0.09 2.21
CA SER A 90 -5.72 1.22 2.56
C SER A 90 -6.40 1.22 3.92
N VAL A 91 -5.97 2.11 4.82
CA VAL A 91 -6.66 2.34 6.11
C VAL A 91 -8.08 2.85 5.89
N ALA A 92 -8.27 3.76 4.92
CA ALA A 92 -9.59 4.28 4.61
C ALA A 92 -10.55 3.19 4.13
N LEU A 93 -10.06 2.19 3.37
CA LEU A 93 -10.89 1.07 2.96
C LEU A 93 -11.18 0.11 4.12
N GLN A 94 -10.24 -0.09 5.06
CA GLN A 94 -10.52 -0.86 6.27
C GLN A 94 -11.67 -0.25 7.08
N ASP A 95 -11.61 1.07 7.25
CA ASP A 95 -12.64 1.81 7.97
C ASP A 95 -13.98 1.78 7.21
N ALA A 96 -13.99 1.98 5.90
CA ALA A 96 -15.20 1.90 5.07
C ALA A 96 -15.84 0.49 5.09
N ILE A 97 -15.05 -0.58 5.04
CA ILE A 97 -15.58 -1.96 5.16
C ILE A 97 -16.27 -2.13 6.51
N LEU A 98 -15.65 -1.65 7.60
CA LEU A 98 -16.16 -1.81 8.96
C LEU A 98 -17.37 -0.94 9.25
N THR A 99 -17.38 0.33 8.77
CA THR A 99 -18.38 1.34 9.19
C THR A 99 -19.48 1.60 8.18
N GLU A 100 -19.29 1.20 6.92
CA GLU A 100 -20.22 1.45 5.83
C GLU A 100 -20.66 0.13 5.17
N TYR A 101 -19.78 -0.56 4.45
CA TYR A 101 -20.17 -1.71 3.61
C TYR A 101 -20.77 -2.88 4.40
N LEU A 102 -20.14 -3.30 5.49
CA LEU A 102 -20.62 -4.45 6.27
C LEU A 102 -21.91 -4.13 7.06
N PRO A 103 -22.05 -2.97 7.73
CA PRO A 103 -23.31 -2.62 8.39
C PRO A 103 -24.47 -2.53 7.42
N ASP A 104 -24.30 -1.84 6.29
CA ASP A 104 -25.36 -1.68 5.29
C ASP A 104 -25.75 -3.04 4.69
N LEU A 105 -24.77 -3.84 4.27
CA LEU A 105 -25.01 -5.17 3.74
C LEU A 105 -25.68 -6.09 4.78
N SER A 106 -25.23 -6.05 6.02
CA SER A 106 -25.79 -6.84 7.12
C SER A 106 -27.25 -6.48 7.38
N ALA A 107 -27.59 -5.18 7.39
CA ALA A 107 -28.96 -4.71 7.57
C ALA A 107 -29.87 -5.20 6.42
N ILE A 108 -29.44 -5.01 5.18
CA ILE A 108 -30.20 -5.46 3.99
C ILE A 108 -30.44 -6.98 4.03
N LEU A 109 -29.40 -7.77 4.31
CA LEU A 109 -29.52 -9.24 4.32
C LEU A 109 -30.38 -9.77 5.49
N LEU A 110 -30.40 -9.07 6.63
CA LEU A 110 -31.29 -9.37 7.76
C LEU A 110 -32.77 -9.07 7.40
N ASP A 111 -33.05 -7.91 6.83
CA ASP A 111 -34.38 -7.47 6.45
C ASP A 111 -35.00 -8.40 5.39
N GLU A 112 -34.19 -8.93 4.48
CA GLU A 112 -34.58 -9.89 3.45
C GLU A 112 -34.59 -11.35 3.96
N GLY A 113 -34.24 -11.60 5.23
CA GLY A 113 -34.25 -12.92 5.84
C GLY A 113 -33.17 -13.88 5.29
N ILE A 114 -32.15 -13.37 4.63
CA ILE A 114 -31.05 -14.18 4.08
C ILE A 114 -30.10 -14.62 5.21
N ILE A 115 -29.82 -13.74 6.16
CA ILE A 115 -29.05 -14.05 7.37
C ILE A 115 -29.94 -13.92 8.60
N THR A 116 -29.59 -14.64 9.67
CA THR A 116 -30.37 -14.70 10.93
C THR A 116 -29.75 -13.89 12.06
N ALA A 117 -28.52 -13.43 11.90
CA ALA A 117 -27.82 -12.62 12.88
C ALA A 117 -26.92 -11.60 12.17
N PRO A 118 -26.63 -10.44 12.80
CA PRO A 118 -25.73 -9.44 12.23
C PRO A 118 -24.33 -9.99 12.01
N ILE A 119 -23.70 -9.56 10.91
CA ILE A 119 -22.32 -9.90 10.59
C ILE A 119 -21.39 -9.11 11.51
N THR A 120 -20.50 -9.81 12.20
CA THR A 120 -19.56 -9.19 13.12
C THR A 120 -18.18 -9.02 12.48
N ALA A 121 -17.55 -7.86 12.66
CA ALA A 121 -16.24 -7.58 12.10
C ALA A 121 -15.35 -6.78 13.07
N VAL A 122 -14.03 -6.87 12.90
CA VAL A 122 -13.05 -6.09 13.64
C VAL A 122 -11.86 -5.73 12.78
N VAL A 123 -11.34 -4.51 12.93
CA VAL A 123 -10.07 -4.11 12.32
C VAL A 123 -8.91 -4.44 13.27
N ARG A 124 -7.93 -5.19 12.77
CA ARG A 124 -6.71 -5.59 13.47
C ARG A 124 -5.56 -4.67 13.07
N LYS A 125 -4.97 -3.99 14.04
CA LYS A 125 -3.86 -3.04 13.84
C LYS A 125 -2.69 -3.35 14.78
N GLY A 126 -1.50 -2.85 14.45
CA GLY A 126 -0.35 -2.93 15.33
C GLY A 126 -0.59 -2.25 16.67
N LYS A 127 -0.03 -2.81 17.73
CA LYS A 127 -0.24 -2.35 19.11
C LYS A 127 0.19 -0.90 19.34
N GLU A 128 1.12 -0.39 18.53
CA GLU A 128 1.56 1.01 18.55
C GLU A 128 0.48 2.01 18.10
N ARG A 129 -0.66 1.51 17.58
CA ARG A 129 -1.83 2.33 17.22
C ARG A 129 -2.82 2.49 18.35
N PHE A 130 -2.63 1.77 19.46
CA PHE A 130 -3.55 1.75 20.59
C PHE A 130 -2.99 2.47 21.80
N VAL A 131 -3.87 3.09 22.57
CA VAL A 131 -3.55 3.76 23.83
C VAL A 131 -3.21 2.73 24.90
N CYS A 132 -2.12 2.96 25.61
CA CYS A 132 -1.80 2.29 26.88
C CYS A 132 -2.26 3.17 28.04
N ASP A 133 -3.24 2.72 28.82
CA ASP A 133 -3.84 3.50 29.90
C ASP A 133 -2.82 3.92 30.96
N ALA A 134 -1.86 3.04 31.31
CA ALA A 134 -0.79 3.38 32.26
C ALA A 134 0.11 4.50 31.75
N ARG A 135 0.53 4.45 30.48
CA ARG A 135 1.35 5.50 29.86
C ARG A 135 0.55 6.79 29.63
N LEU A 136 -0.74 6.68 29.36
CA LEU A 136 -1.63 7.83 29.23
C LEU A 136 -1.72 8.58 30.56
N ALA A 137 -1.95 7.88 31.67
CA ALA A 137 -2.00 8.47 33.00
C ALA A 137 -0.67 9.16 33.39
N GLU A 138 0.47 8.50 33.14
CA GLU A 138 1.79 9.07 33.33
C GLU A 138 1.98 10.34 32.46
N ARG A 139 1.67 10.28 31.19
CA ARG A 139 1.81 11.42 30.27
C ARG A 139 0.90 12.59 30.65
N ALA A 140 -0.34 12.31 31.05
CA ALA A 140 -1.30 13.34 31.48
C ALA A 140 -0.82 14.10 32.73
N SER A 141 -0.16 13.41 33.67
CA SER A 141 0.40 14.03 34.88
C SER A 141 1.57 14.99 34.58
N LEU A 142 2.29 14.77 33.48
CA LEU A 142 3.46 15.57 33.07
C LEU A 142 3.10 16.80 32.21
N VAL A 143 1.85 16.93 31.74
CA VAL A 143 1.45 18.05 30.90
C VAL A 143 1.17 19.29 31.72
N HIS A 144 1.91 20.37 31.43
CA HIS A 144 1.75 21.64 32.12
C HIS A 144 0.31 22.19 31.94
N PRO A 145 -0.30 22.75 33.04
CA PRO A 145 -1.68 23.27 33.01
C PRO A 145 -2.03 24.22 31.89
N LYS A 146 -1.07 25.01 31.39
CA LYS A 146 -1.27 26.00 30.31
C LYS A 146 -1.33 25.40 28.88
N ARG A 147 -1.01 24.11 28.72
CA ARG A 147 -1.07 23.42 27.38
C ARG A 147 -2.45 22.81 27.15
N THR A 148 -3.45 23.65 26.96
CA THR A 148 -4.87 23.27 26.85
C THR A 148 -5.14 22.30 25.71
N ARG A 149 -4.51 22.48 24.53
CA ARG A 149 -4.70 21.60 23.37
C ARG A 149 -4.16 20.18 23.60
N GLU A 150 -2.97 20.03 24.19
CA GLU A 150 -2.40 18.72 24.54
C GLU A 150 -3.27 18.01 25.58
N LYS A 151 -3.77 18.73 26.60
CA LYS A 151 -4.70 18.17 27.58
C LYS A 151 -6.02 17.72 26.97
N SER A 152 -6.56 18.47 26.01
CA SER A 152 -7.80 18.11 25.34
C SER A 152 -7.64 16.81 24.55
N SER A 153 -6.57 16.65 23.76
CA SER A 153 -6.32 15.44 22.98
C SER A 153 -6.05 14.20 23.87
N LEU A 154 -5.35 14.36 25.00
CA LEU A 154 -5.13 13.28 25.96
C LEU A 154 -6.44 12.87 26.67
N ARG A 155 -7.34 13.81 26.98
CA ARG A 155 -8.68 13.49 27.51
C ARG A 155 -9.53 12.70 26.51
N ILE A 156 -9.44 12.98 25.22
CA ILE A 156 -10.11 12.18 24.19
C ILE A 156 -9.56 10.74 24.23
N ALA A 157 -8.25 10.58 24.43
CA ALA A 157 -7.61 9.27 24.51
C ALA A 157 -8.03 8.45 25.75
N GLU A 158 -8.61 9.07 26.80
CA GLU A 158 -9.21 8.35 27.93
C GLU A 158 -10.42 7.52 27.52
N ASN A 159 -11.15 7.94 26.47
CA ASN A 159 -12.36 7.27 26.01
C ASN A 159 -12.17 6.51 24.70
N ILE A 160 -11.20 6.90 23.87
CA ILE A 160 -10.92 6.29 22.57
C ILE A 160 -9.64 5.49 22.66
N LEU A 161 -9.72 4.18 22.38
CA LEU A 161 -8.57 3.28 22.43
C LEU A 161 -7.70 3.37 21.18
N ASP A 162 -8.31 3.46 19.99
CA ASP A 162 -7.60 3.54 18.71
C ASP A 162 -7.19 5.00 18.42
N MET A 163 -5.89 5.25 18.43
CA MET A 163 -5.34 6.59 18.22
C MET A 163 -5.55 7.13 16.79
N ASP A 164 -5.88 6.28 15.81
CA ASP A 164 -6.18 6.77 14.46
C ASP A 164 -7.48 7.59 14.44
N HIS A 165 -8.39 7.36 15.40
CA HIS A 165 -9.60 8.13 15.61
C HIS A 165 -9.40 9.42 16.44
N ILE A 166 -8.15 9.77 16.77
CA ILE A 166 -7.80 10.99 17.52
C ILE A 166 -6.81 11.82 16.67
N PRO A 167 -7.28 12.55 15.65
CA PRO A 167 -6.40 13.31 14.75
C PRO A 167 -5.63 14.43 15.44
N GLU A 168 -6.13 14.94 16.58
CA GLU A 168 -5.51 16.02 17.37
C GLU A 168 -4.25 15.57 18.13
N LEU A 169 -4.05 14.27 18.33
CA LEU A 169 -2.87 13.74 18.99
C LEU A 169 -1.60 14.05 18.20
N SER A 170 -0.65 14.74 18.85
CA SER A 170 0.67 14.99 18.29
C SER A 170 1.44 13.67 18.07
N ARG A 171 2.38 13.65 17.11
CA ARG A 171 3.27 12.49 16.92
C ARG A 171 4.04 12.15 18.21
N TYR A 172 4.44 13.17 18.96
CA TYR A 172 5.13 13.00 20.24
C TYR A 172 4.25 12.28 21.26
N ASP A 173 2.99 12.71 21.44
CA ASP A 173 2.08 12.08 22.39
C ASP A 173 1.73 10.66 21.97
N ARG A 174 1.48 10.41 20.66
CA ARG A 174 1.26 9.05 20.13
C ARG A 174 2.37 8.08 20.54
N CYS A 175 3.64 8.47 20.37
CA CYS A 175 4.78 7.62 20.74
C CYS A 175 4.88 7.40 22.28
N ARG A 176 4.41 8.35 23.08
CA ARG A 176 4.50 8.27 24.55
C ARG A 176 3.38 7.46 25.17
N ILE A 177 2.17 7.51 24.61
CA ILE A 177 0.99 6.83 25.17
C ILE A 177 0.67 5.49 24.47
N CYS A 178 1.36 5.12 23.41
CA CYS A 178 1.10 3.86 22.71
C CYS A 178 1.41 2.62 23.58
N VAL A 179 0.75 1.52 23.26
CA VAL A 179 1.05 0.21 23.86
C VAL A 179 2.51 -0.18 23.59
N PRO A 180 3.30 -0.51 24.63
CA PRO A 180 4.73 -0.80 24.47
C PRO A 180 4.99 -2.12 23.75
N GLN A 181 6.22 -2.28 23.24
CA GLN A 181 6.67 -3.52 22.62
C GLN A 181 6.52 -4.72 23.57
N SER A 182 6.84 -4.54 24.85
CA SER A 182 6.66 -5.51 25.89
C SER A 182 5.94 -4.85 27.07
N CYS A 183 4.79 -5.39 27.45
CA CYS A 183 4.07 -4.92 28.63
C CYS A 183 4.76 -5.43 29.91
N PRO A 184 4.97 -4.59 30.93
CA PRO A 184 5.48 -5.02 32.22
C PRO A 184 4.58 -6.11 32.83
N ARG A 185 5.21 -7.08 33.52
CA ARG A 185 4.45 -8.16 34.18
C ARG A 185 3.66 -7.66 35.39
N ASP A 186 4.13 -6.60 36.01
CA ASP A 186 3.63 -5.93 37.20
C ASP A 186 2.79 -4.69 36.88
N CYS A 187 2.25 -4.58 35.66
CA CYS A 187 1.39 -3.47 35.29
C CYS A 187 0.15 -3.45 36.18
N PHE A 188 -0.04 -2.34 36.93
CA PHE A 188 -1.13 -2.15 37.90
C PHE A 188 -2.54 -2.09 37.26
N LEU A 189 -2.63 -1.81 35.93
CA LEU A 189 -3.89 -1.80 35.17
C LEU A 189 -4.11 -3.09 34.37
N ARG A 190 -3.39 -4.18 34.66
CA ARG A 190 -3.41 -5.39 33.81
C ARG A 190 -4.80 -6.02 33.69
N GLU A 191 -5.56 -6.04 34.77
CA GLU A 191 -6.91 -6.63 34.81
C GLU A 191 -7.94 -5.75 34.07
N ASP A 192 -7.84 -4.43 34.23
CA ASP A 192 -8.74 -3.43 33.64
C ASP A 192 -8.20 -2.84 32.32
N CYS A 193 -7.15 -3.40 31.75
CA CYS A 193 -6.51 -2.89 30.55
C CYS A 193 -7.42 -2.98 29.33
N ARG A 194 -7.84 -1.82 28.78
CA ARG A 194 -8.69 -1.73 27.58
C ARG A 194 -8.08 -2.43 26.38
N TYR A 195 -6.76 -2.36 26.22
CA TYR A 195 -6.09 -3.05 25.10
C TYR A 195 -6.15 -4.57 25.25
N GLN A 196 -5.97 -5.12 26.45
CA GLN A 196 -6.12 -6.56 26.70
C GLN A 196 -7.57 -7.02 26.49
N GLN A 197 -8.54 -6.21 26.88
CA GLN A 197 -9.95 -6.47 26.60
C GLN A 197 -10.22 -6.49 25.08
N TYR A 198 -9.74 -5.45 24.36
CA TYR A 198 -9.82 -5.40 22.90
C TYR A 198 -9.21 -6.66 22.24
N LEU A 199 -8.04 -7.13 22.70
CA LEU A 199 -7.43 -8.35 22.15
C LEU A 199 -8.32 -9.58 22.33
N ARG A 200 -8.93 -9.75 23.50
CA ARG A 200 -9.88 -10.86 23.76
C ARG A 200 -11.12 -10.76 22.88
N ASP A 201 -11.71 -9.59 22.78
CA ASP A 201 -12.93 -9.37 22.02
C ASP A 201 -12.68 -9.44 20.51
N SER A 202 -11.54 -9.01 20.04
CA SER A 202 -11.16 -9.05 18.63
C SER A 202 -10.93 -10.46 18.07
N MET A 203 -10.96 -11.49 18.90
CA MET A 203 -10.89 -12.89 18.46
C MET A 203 -12.26 -13.50 18.16
N LYS A 204 -13.36 -12.81 18.50
CA LYS A 204 -14.74 -13.34 18.35
C LYS A 204 -15.36 -13.11 16.98
N PRO A 205 -15.16 -11.96 16.30
CA PRO A 205 -15.87 -11.60 15.07
C PRO A 205 -15.68 -12.58 13.91
N ASP A 206 -16.69 -12.63 13.02
CA ASP A 206 -16.73 -13.46 11.83
C ASP A 206 -15.74 -12.99 10.76
N ILE A 207 -15.43 -11.69 10.73
CA ILE A 207 -14.51 -11.07 9.79
C ILE A 207 -13.42 -10.31 10.54
N GLN A 208 -12.18 -10.59 10.21
CA GLN A 208 -11.01 -9.84 10.69
C GLN A 208 -10.41 -9.05 9.53
N ILE A 209 -10.39 -7.73 9.65
CA ILE A 209 -9.85 -6.82 8.65
C ILE A 209 -8.46 -6.36 9.10
N CYS A 210 -7.47 -6.34 8.21
CA CYS A 210 -6.13 -5.87 8.53
C CYS A 210 -5.45 -5.25 7.31
N ASN A 211 -4.26 -4.67 7.51
CA ASN A 211 -3.41 -4.29 6.38
C ASN A 211 -2.45 -5.43 6.01
N HIS A 212 -1.81 -5.32 4.84
CA HIS A 212 -0.86 -6.32 4.36
C HIS A 212 0.31 -6.55 5.32
N ASN A 213 0.81 -5.51 5.97
CA ASN A 213 1.90 -5.65 6.94
C ASN A 213 1.46 -6.47 8.16
N TYR A 214 0.24 -6.28 8.64
CA TYR A 214 -0.29 -7.05 9.77
C TYR A 214 -0.52 -8.53 9.39
N LEU A 215 -1.04 -8.79 8.18
CA LEU A 215 -1.17 -10.13 7.63
C LEU A 215 0.19 -10.84 7.55
N LEU A 216 1.21 -10.17 7.01
CA LEU A 216 2.56 -10.70 6.87
C LEU A 216 3.24 -10.92 8.23
N ALA A 217 2.99 -10.04 9.21
CA ALA A 217 3.45 -10.22 10.59
C ALA A 217 2.84 -11.46 11.22
N ASP A 218 1.53 -11.68 11.07
CA ASP A 218 0.87 -12.89 11.53
C ASP A 218 1.43 -14.15 10.84
N ALA A 219 1.64 -14.09 9.53
CA ALA A 219 2.23 -15.19 8.76
C ALA A 219 3.66 -15.52 9.23
N SER A 220 4.48 -14.51 9.55
CA SER A 220 5.82 -14.72 10.14
C SER A 220 5.73 -15.36 11.53
N HIS A 221 4.78 -14.92 12.36
CA HIS A 221 4.53 -15.52 13.67
C HIS A 221 4.15 -17.00 13.57
N ARG A 222 3.33 -17.37 12.57
CA ARG A 222 2.94 -18.77 12.31
C ARG A 222 4.14 -19.63 11.91
N LEU A 223 5.03 -19.10 11.07
CA LEU A 223 6.25 -19.82 10.64
C LEU A 223 7.25 -20.02 11.78
N GLU A 224 7.28 -19.11 12.75
CA GLU A 224 8.21 -19.13 13.88
C GLU A 224 7.58 -19.69 15.17
N ASP A 225 6.40 -20.28 15.07
CA ASP A 225 5.62 -20.82 16.21
C ASP A 225 5.44 -19.81 17.36
N ARG A 226 5.23 -18.54 16.99
CA ARG A 226 4.93 -17.45 17.92
C ARG A 226 3.42 -17.29 18.14
N PRO A 227 2.99 -16.60 19.20
CA PRO A 227 1.57 -16.28 19.41
C PRO A 227 0.94 -15.58 18.20
N LEU A 228 -0.22 -16.09 17.77
CA LEU A 228 -0.94 -15.57 16.61
C LEU A 228 -1.42 -14.15 16.82
N LEU A 229 -1.31 -13.31 15.80
CA LEU A 229 -1.86 -11.96 15.76
C LEU A 229 -3.30 -11.97 15.25
N LEU A 230 -3.62 -12.84 14.29
CA LEU A 230 -4.96 -13.12 13.80
C LEU A 230 -5.42 -14.48 14.35
N ARG A 231 -6.72 -14.64 14.61
CA ARG A 231 -7.28 -15.96 14.86
C ARG A 231 -7.05 -16.84 13.64
N SER A 232 -6.95 -18.15 13.82
CA SER A 232 -6.98 -19.09 12.70
C SER A 232 -8.21 -18.83 11.85
N TYR A 233 -8.04 -18.75 10.54
CA TYR A 233 -9.09 -18.36 9.60
C TYR A 233 -9.34 -19.46 8.56
N GLN A 234 -10.49 -19.43 7.92
CA GLN A 234 -10.90 -20.43 6.93
C GLN A 234 -10.85 -19.92 5.48
N ALA A 235 -10.68 -18.62 5.28
CA ALA A 235 -10.49 -18.00 3.97
C ALA A 235 -9.73 -16.68 4.12
N LEU A 236 -9.00 -16.33 3.07
CA LEU A 236 -8.22 -15.09 2.98
C LEU A 236 -8.66 -14.28 1.75
N VAL A 237 -9.00 -13.02 1.95
CA VAL A 237 -9.16 -12.04 0.86
C VAL A 237 -7.99 -11.06 0.94
N VAL A 238 -7.26 -10.89 -0.15
CA VAL A 238 -6.21 -9.88 -0.30
C VAL A 238 -6.69 -8.86 -1.31
N ASP A 239 -7.20 -7.74 -0.83
CA ASP A 239 -7.61 -6.62 -1.69
C ASP A 239 -6.44 -5.70 -1.98
N GLU A 240 -6.38 -5.14 -3.18
CA GLU A 240 -5.22 -4.45 -3.74
C GLU A 240 -3.94 -5.33 -3.68
N ALA A 241 -4.10 -6.60 -4.06
CA ALA A 241 -3.08 -7.63 -3.96
C ALA A 241 -1.78 -7.31 -4.73
N HIS A 242 -1.83 -6.41 -5.71
CA HIS A 242 -0.65 -5.90 -6.40
C HIS A 242 0.36 -5.21 -5.46
N LYS A 243 -0.07 -4.78 -4.27
CA LYS A 243 0.79 -4.14 -3.25
C LYS A 243 1.40 -5.12 -2.25
N LEU A 244 0.93 -6.36 -2.23
CA LEU A 244 1.42 -7.35 -1.27
C LEU A 244 2.92 -7.65 -1.44
N PRO A 245 3.49 -7.76 -2.67
CA PRO A 245 4.92 -7.96 -2.86
C PRO A 245 5.78 -6.82 -2.28
N ASP A 246 5.35 -5.57 -2.45
CA ASP A 246 6.07 -4.41 -1.90
C ASP A 246 6.00 -4.38 -0.36
N ALA A 247 4.84 -4.68 0.22
CA ALA A 247 4.68 -4.81 1.66
C ALA A 247 5.57 -5.93 2.21
N ALA A 248 5.65 -7.06 1.53
CA ALA A 248 6.53 -8.16 1.89
C ALA A 248 8.02 -7.78 1.77
N ARG A 249 8.39 -7.08 0.70
CA ARG A 249 9.77 -6.58 0.51
C ARG A 249 10.16 -5.68 1.67
N GLN A 250 9.32 -4.71 2.05
CA GLN A 250 9.56 -3.84 3.20
C GLN A 250 9.68 -4.61 4.50
N MET A 251 8.79 -5.56 4.74
CA MET A 251 8.75 -6.34 5.98
C MET A 251 9.97 -7.26 6.14
N TYR A 252 10.41 -7.89 5.04
CA TYR A 252 11.56 -8.78 5.03
C TYR A 252 12.90 -8.05 4.74
N THR A 253 12.90 -6.73 4.80
CA THR A 253 14.11 -5.90 4.79
C THR A 253 14.49 -5.53 6.21
N GLU A 254 15.61 -6.04 6.66
CA GLU A 254 16.20 -5.67 7.93
C GLU A 254 16.93 -4.32 7.79
N THR A 255 16.73 -3.43 8.76
CA THR A 255 17.31 -2.08 8.68
C THR A 255 17.95 -1.66 9.99
N LEU A 256 19.06 -0.93 9.91
CA LEU A 256 19.72 -0.28 11.04
C LEU A 256 20.07 1.15 10.68
N SER A 257 19.33 2.08 11.26
CA SER A 257 19.54 3.52 11.08
C SER A 257 20.30 4.14 12.24
N PRO A 258 20.87 5.35 12.09
CA PRO A 258 21.43 6.10 13.22
C PRO A 258 20.42 6.31 14.35
N HIS A 259 19.15 6.51 14.02
CA HIS A 259 18.08 6.65 15.02
C HIS A 259 17.90 5.36 15.84
N ASN A 260 17.91 4.19 15.18
CA ASN A 260 17.82 2.91 15.90
C ASN A 260 19.01 2.71 16.84
N MET A 261 20.21 3.07 16.38
CA MET A 261 21.43 2.99 17.19
C MET A 261 21.40 3.97 18.39
N ASP A 262 20.95 5.21 18.17
CA ASP A 262 20.79 6.19 19.24
C ASP A 262 19.78 5.72 20.30
N GLU A 263 18.70 5.08 19.88
CA GLU A 263 17.72 4.50 20.80
C GLU A 263 18.33 3.36 21.64
N LEU A 264 19.11 2.46 21.00
CA LEU A 264 19.83 1.40 21.73
C LEU A 264 20.85 1.99 22.72
N CYS A 265 21.59 3.02 22.32
CA CYS A 265 22.51 3.72 23.21
C CYS A 265 21.78 4.38 24.40
N LEU A 266 20.61 4.98 24.17
CA LEU A 266 19.81 5.58 25.23
C LEU A 266 19.34 4.52 26.24
N LEU A 267 18.87 3.37 25.76
CA LEU A 267 18.44 2.25 26.61
C LEU A 267 19.63 1.69 27.45
N LEU A 268 20.81 1.58 26.86
CA LEU A 268 22.01 1.19 27.60
C LEU A 268 22.40 2.23 28.67
N GLN A 269 22.27 3.52 28.38
CA GLN A 269 22.49 4.57 29.39
C GLN A 269 21.48 4.49 30.54
N GLN A 270 20.22 4.17 30.27
CA GLN A 270 19.19 3.94 31.29
C GLN A 270 19.51 2.70 32.13
N ALA A 271 20.13 1.69 31.53
CA ALA A 271 20.63 0.50 32.22
C ALA A 271 22.00 0.73 32.91
N HIS A 272 22.43 1.99 33.10
CA HIS A 272 23.65 2.43 33.75
C HIS A 272 24.97 2.18 32.99
N TYR A 273 24.93 1.78 31.71
CA TYR A 273 26.10 1.52 30.84
C TYR A 273 26.49 2.73 29.98
N LYS A 274 26.72 3.91 30.56
CA LYS A 274 26.96 5.18 29.84
C LYS A 274 28.21 5.15 28.96
N ASP A 275 29.32 4.62 29.47
CA ASP A 275 30.61 4.61 28.74
C ASP A 275 30.58 3.61 27.58
N PHE A 276 29.95 2.45 27.81
CA PHE A 276 29.74 1.46 26.77
C PHE A 276 28.84 2.00 25.64
N ALA A 277 27.74 2.66 25.99
CA ALA A 277 26.85 3.32 25.04
C ALA A 277 27.57 4.39 24.21
N ARG A 278 28.52 5.14 24.82
CA ARG A 278 29.34 6.13 24.12
C ARG A 278 30.28 5.46 23.11
N GLN A 279 30.97 4.40 23.51
CA GLN A 279 31.83 3.62 22.60
C GLN A 279 31.08 3.07 21.41
N MET A 280 29.92 2.44 21.64
CA MET A 280 29.06 1.87 20.61
C MET A 280 28.56 2.94 19.63
N ARG A 281 28.13 4.11 20.15
CA ARG A 281 27.74 5.25 19.32
C ARG A 281 28.90 5.76 18.44
N THR A 282 30.12 5.88 19.01
CA THR A 282 31.28 6.33 18.27
C THR A 282 31.66 5.35 17.15
N ALA A 283 31.63 4.05 17.43
CA ALA A 283 31.91 3.02 16.42
C ALA A 283 30.88 3.06 15.27
N PHE A 284 29.60 3.21 15.59
CA PHE A 284 28.55 3.31 14.57
C PHE A 284 28.64 4.61 13.75
N LEU A 285 29.03 5.73 14.36
CA LEU A 285 29.30 6.99 13.64
C LEU A 285 30.47 6.84 12.68
N THR A 286 31.54 6.13 13.06
CA THR A 286 32.67 5.82 12.18
C THR A 286 32.22 4.97 10.98
N LEU A 287 31.42 3.95 11.23
CA LEU A 287 30.82 3.12 10.18
C LEU A 287 29.93 3.96 9.25
N SER A 288 29.06 4.80 9.79
CA SER A 288 28.18 5.71 9.03
C SER A 288 28.99 6.71 8.19
N PHE A 289 30.06 7.26 8.76
CA PHE A 289 30.96 8.16 8.05
C PHE A 289 31.63 7.46 6.86
N SER A 290 32.05 6.20 7.02
CA SER A 290 32.64 5.40 5.94
C SER A 290 31.72 5.24 4.72
N CYS A 291 30.39 5.30 4.93
CA CYS A 291 29.41 5.22 3.87
C CYS A 291 29.09 6.58 3.23
N THR A 292 29.35 7.68 3.93
CA THR A 292 29.03 9.04 3.45
C THR A 292 30.22 9.81 2.94
N GLN A 293 31.45 9.32 3.19
CA GLN A 293 32.69 9.97 2.78
C GLN A 293 32.75 10.12 1.24
N GLY A 294 33.02 11.34 0.76
CA GLY A 294 33.13 11.65 -0.66
C GLY A 294 31.81 11.81 -1.41
N LEU A 295 30.67 11.60 -0.77
CA LEU A 295 29.38 11.78 -1.39
C LEU A 295 28.90 13.23 -1.27
N SER A 296 28.43 13.80 -2.39
CA SER A 296 27.75 15.10 -2.38
C SER A 296 26.38 14.99 -1.69
N LYS A 297 25.85 16.11 -1.16
CA LYS A 297 24.49 16.16 -0.55
C LYS A 297 23.39 15.65 -1.48
N LEU A 298 23.54 15.79 -2.80
CA LEU A 298 22.60 15.28 -3.81
C LEU A 298 22.67 13.75 -3.94
N ARG A 299 23.85 13.15 -3.85
CA ARG A 299 23.99 11.69 -3.90
C ARG A 299 23.48 11.01 -2.63
N ARG A 300 23.55 11.66 -1.47
CA ARG A 300 22.95 11.18 -0.21
C ARG A 300 21.41 11.22 -0.19
N LYS A 301 20.75 11.15 -1.32
CA LYS A 301 19.29 11.06 -1.48
C LYS A 301 18.87 9.88 -2.35
N VAL A 302 19.83 9.08 -2.78
CA VAL A 302 19.59 7.93 -3.67
C VAL A 302 20.26 6.73 -3.01
N SER A 303 19.50 5.68 -2.79
CA SER A 303 20.00 4.40 -2.26
C SER A 303 21.09 3.84 -3.17
N GLU A 304 22.13 3.28 -2.58
CA GLU A 304 23.27 2.73 -3.32
C GLU A 304 23.64 1.31 -2.86
N PRO A 305 24.07 0.41 -3.74
CA PRO A 305 24.55 -0.91 -3.35
C PRO A 305 25.72 -0.77 -2.36
N PHE A 306 25.70 -1.60 -1.32
CA PHE A 306 26.82 -1.63 -0.38
C PHE A 306 28.05 -2.30 -1.02
N VAL A 307 29.20 -1.66 -0.90
CA VAL A 307 30.49 -2.20 -1.34
C VAL A 307 31.43 -2.30 -0.14
N LEU A 308 31.92 -3.49 0.15
CA LEU A 308 32.78 -3.76 1.29
C LEU A 308 34.24 -3.29 0.98
N THR A 309 34.59 -2.11 1.47
CA THR A 309 35.97 -1.59 1.39
C THR A 309 36.77 -1.98 2.64
N PRO A 310 38.13 -1.93 2.64
CA PRO A 310 38.91 -2.21 3.83
C PRO A 310 38.52 -1.35 5.04
N PHE A 311 38.23 -0.06 4.83
CA PHE A 311 37.81 0.85 5.89
C PHE A 311 36.42 0.48 6.44
N ARG A 312 35.44 0.16 5.57
CA ARG A 312 34.10 -0.29 5.98
C ARG A 312 34.18 -1.63 6.71
N ARG A 313 35.08 -2.53 6.27
CA ARG A 313 35.32 -3.83 6.93
C ARG A 313 35.81 -3.64 8.36
N ALA A 314 36.81 -2.79 8.57
CA ALA A 314 37.33 -2.49 9.91
C ALA A 314 36.24 -1.89 10.81
N ALA A 315 35.53 -0.87 10.33
CA ALA A 315 34.44 -0.24 11.09
C ALA A 315 33.27 -1.19 11.41
N LEU A 316 32.96 -2.13 10.50
CA LEU A 316 31.96 -3.20 10.76
C LEU A 316 32.43 -4.14 11.87
N ILE A 317 33.69 -4.59 11.83
CA ILE A 317 34.28 -5.48 12.84
C ILE A 317 34.22 -4.83 14.22
N ASP A 318 34.60 -3.55 14.32
CA ASP A 318 34.55 -2.80 15.57
C ASP A 318 33.13 -2.68 16.14
N CYS A 319 32.16 -2.35 15.30
CA CYS A 319 30.74 -2.30 15.70
C CYS A 319 30.22 -3.66 16.16
N ILE A 320 30.50 -4.71 15.40
CA ILE A 320 30.05 -6.09 15.71
C ILE A 320 30.67 -6.55 17.04
N ALA A 321 31.96 -6.31 17.25
CA ALA A 321 32.64 -6.69 18.50
C ALA A 321 32.01 -6.00 19.73
N LEU A 322 31.68 -4.71 19.62
CA LEU A 322 30.99 -4.00 20.70
C LEU A 322 29.58 -4.56 20.95
N LEU A 323 28.80 -4.81 19.91
CA LEU A 323 27.46 -5.39 20.04
C LEU A 323 27.50 -6.78 20.69
N GLN A 324 28.49 -7.61 20.37
CA GLN A 324 28.73 -8.90 21.01
C GLN A 324 29.07 -8.75 22.50
N ASN A 325 29.99 -7.84 22.82
CA ASN A 325 30.39 -7.58 24.20
C ASN A 325 29.22 -7.12 25.06
N ALA A 326 28.21 -6.46 24.47
CA ALA A 326 26.97 -6.08 25.17
C ALA A 326 26.22 -7.28 25.73
N GLY A 327 26.30 -8.45 25.07
CA GLY A 327 25.70 -9.69 25.56
C GLY A 327 26.28 -10.23 26.88
N GLY A 328 27.48 -9.81 27.24
CA GLY A 328 28.17 -10.15 28.48
C GLY A 328 27.96 -9.16 29.62
N LEU A 329 27.25 -8.06 29.41
CA LEU A 329 26.97 -7.06 30.43
C LEU A 329 25.93 -7.61 31.44
N PRO A 330 26.20 -7.55 32.77
CA PRO A 330 25.24 -8.01 33.77
C PRO A 330 24.01 -7.08 33.81
N ASP A 331 22.87 -7.62 34.24
CA ASP A 331 21.62 -6.87 34.49
C ASP A 331 21.03 -6.09 33.30
N VAL A 332 21.47 -6.38 32.06
CA VAL A 332 20.86 -5.81 30.86
C VAL A 332 19.51 -6.50 30.60
N PRO A 333 18.40 -5.74 30.45
CA PRO A 333 17.09 -6.31 30.19
C PRO A 333 17.09 -7.18 28.93
N ARG A 334 16.45 -8.37 28.99
CA ARG A 334 16.45 -9.35 27.89
C ARG A 334 15.94 -8.77 26.57
N TYR A 335 14.95 -7.87 26.60
CA TYR A 335 14.46 -7.21 25.39
C TYR A 335 15.52 -6.34 24.70
N LEU A 336 16.41 -5.71 25.50
CA LEU A 336 17.50 -4.90 24.98
C LEU A 336 18.61 -5.79 24.40
N LEU A 337 18.92 -6.91 25.06
CA LEU A 337 19.85 -7.93 24.52
C LEU A 337 19.37 -8.45 23.16
N ASN A 338 18.08 -8.74 23.01
CA ASN A 338 17.52 -9.19 21.74
C ASN A 338 17.71 -8.14 20.64
N ARG A 339 17.42 -6.86 20.92
CA ARG A 339 17.61 -5.77 19.94
C ARG A 339 19.08 -5.53 19.58
N LEU A 340 19.98 -5.67 20.54
CA LEU A 340 21.43 -5.60 20.28
C LEU A 340 21.89 -6.77 19.40
N GLY A 341 21.37 -7.97 19.66
CA GLY A 341 21.62 -9.16 18.83
C GLY A 341 21.05 -9.04 17.41
N GLU A 342 19.90 -8.41 17.24
CA GLU A 342 19.32 -8.10 15.91
C GLU A 342 20.23 -7.14 15.14
N ALA A 343 20.72 -6.08 15.78
CA ALA A 343 21.65 -5.12 15.17
C ALA A 343 22.99 -5.80 14.81
N GLU A 344 23.52 -6.65 15.68
CA GLU A 344 24.74 -7.43 15.44
C GLU A 344 24.56 -8.38 14.25
N SER A 345 23.46 -9.13 14.22
CA SER A 345 23.15 -10.07 13.15
C SER A 345 23.04 -9.37 11.80
N LEU A 346 22.39 -8.20 11.77
CA LEU A 346 22.29 -7.40 10.55
C LEU A 346 23.67 -6.95 10.05
N LEU A 347 24.53 -6.36 10.92
CA LEU A 347 25.85 -5.91 10.50
C LEU A 347 26.75 -7.07 10.05
N ARG A 348 26.58 -8.28 10.58
CA ARG A 348 27.25 -9.48 10.09
C ARG A 348 26.90 -9.82 8.64
N LEU A 349 25.65 -9.59 8.21
CA LEU A 349 25.27 -9.80 6.80
C LEU A 349 26.14 -8.95 5.86
N PHE A 350 26.43 -7.68 6.27
CA PHE A 350 27.28 -6.77 5.50
C PHE A 350 28.76 -7.19 5.47
N LEU A 351 29.20 -7.90 6.50
CA LEU A 351 30.57 -8.42 6.54
C LEU A 351 30.74 -9.70 5.72
N LEU A 352 29.72 -10.56 5.68
CA LEU A 352 29.75 -11.88 5.05
C LEU A 352 29.22 -11.87 3.60
N GLU A 353 28.63 -10.79 3.14
CA GLU A 353 28.05 -10.64 1.79
C GLU A 353 27.16 -11.84 1.38
N VAL A 354 26.16 -12.16 2.23
CA VAL A 354 25.32 -13.34 2.07
C VAL A 354 24.51 -13.28 0.76
N PRO A 355 24.60 -14.27 -0.16
CA PRO A 355 23.99 -14.22 -1.49
C PRO A 355 22.46 -14.10 -1.50
N THR A 356 21.78 -14.47 -0.41
CA THR A 356 20.30 -14.38 -0.28
C THR A 356 19.83 -13.01 0.19
N ARG A 357 20.75 -12.07 0.39
CA ARG A 357 20.49 -10.70 0.85
C ARG A 357 21.01 -9.69 -0.16
N ILE A 358 20.22 -8.67 -0.41
CA ILE A 358 20.58 -7.51 -1.21
C ILE A 358 20.99 -6.42 -0.23
N LEU A 359 22.28 -6.14 -0.16
CA LEU A 359 22.86 -5.21 0.81
C LEU A 359 23.00 -3.83 0.17
N TYR A 360 22.43 -2.82 0.80
CA TYR A 360 22.50 -1.46 0.31
C TYR A 360 22.41 -0.42 1.44
N ILE A 361 22.81 0.80 1.11
CA ILE A 361 22.67 1.96 1.98
C ILE A 361 21.54 2.82 1.44
N ASP A 362 20.54 3.08 2.28
CA ASP A 362 19.53 4.10 2.04
C ASP A 362 19.86 5.36 2.84
N TYR A 363 19.31 6.50 2.46
CA TYR A 363 19.58 7.77 3.12
C TYR A 363 18.27 8.45 3.54
N ASP A 364 18.23 8.91 4.79
CA ASP A 364 17.11 9.68 5.29
C ASP A 364 17.08 11.12 4.70
N ALA A 365 16.10 11.92 5.12
CA ALA A 365 15.93 13.30 4.65
C ALA A 365 17.16 14.20 4.95
N ASP A 366 17.89 13.88 6.01
CA ASP A 366 19.10 14.59 6.45
C ASP A 366 20.37 14.02 5.82
N GLY A 367 20.24 12.98 4.97
CA GLY A 367 21.34 12.31 4.28
C GLY A 367 22.15 11.40 5.21
N GLN A 368 21.54 10.90 6.29
CA GLN A 368 22.15 9.92 7.18
C GLN A 368 21.97 8.51 6.61
N PRO A 369 23.01 7.64 6.68
CA PRO A 369 22.96 6.32 6.08
C PRO A 369 22.17 5.34 6.94
N THR A 370 21.28 4.59 6.33
CA THR A 370 20.59 3.43 6.91
C THR A 370 21.09 2.17 6.22
N PHE A 371 21.56 1.22 6.99
CA PHE A 371 22.00 -0.10 6.51
C PHE A 371 20.76 -0.96 6.24
N CYS A 372 20.59 -1.43 5.02
CA CYS A 372 19.43 -2.19 4.57
C CYS A 372 19.86 -3.55 3.98
N ALA A 373 19.29 -4.63 4.50
CA ALA A 373 19.49 -5.99 3.99
C ALA A 373 18.14 -6.56 3.54
N ALA A 374 17.79 -6.36 2.26
CA ALA A 374 16.56 -6.90 1.69
C ALA A 374 16.71 -8.37 1.32
N SER A 375 15.62 -9.13 1.42
CA SER A 375 15.59 -10.50 0.94
C SER A 375 15.53 -10.53 -0.59
N SER A 376 16.39 -11.34 -1.23
CA SER A 376 16.28 -11.66 -2.66
C SER A 376 15.23 -12.74 -2.96
N ARG A 377 14.55 -13.29 -1.93
CA ARG A 377 13.63 -14.42 -2.02
C ARG A 377 12.20 -14.07 -1.57
N VAL A 378 11.76 -12.83 -1.80
CA VAL A 378 10.41 -12.38 -1.38
C VAL A 378 9.30 -13.29 -1.91
N PRO A 379 9.28 -13.73 -3.20
CA PRO A 379 8.27 -14.64 -3.70
C PRO A 379 8.23 -15.98 -2.95
N GLN A 380 9.40 -16.56 -2.63
CA GLN A 380 9.48 -17.82 -1.88
C GLN A 380 9.00 -17.64 -0.43
N LEU A 381 9.29 -16.50 0.19
CA LEU A 381 8.81 -16.19 1.54
C LEU A 381 7.28 -16.03 1.55
N LEU A 382 6.69 -15.33 0.57
CA LEU A 382 5.24 -15.24 0.42
C LEU A 382 4.61 -16.62 0.23
N ARG A 383 5.21 -17.46 -0.61
CA ARG A 383 4.73 -18.82 -0.83
C ARG A 383 4.72 -19.63 0.45
N SER A 384 5.81 -19.62 1.21
CA SER A 384 5.89 -20.38 2.47
C SER A 384 4.98 -19.83 3.56
N ALA A 385 4.82 -18.51 3.63
CA ALA A 385 4.08 -17.83 4.69
C ALA A 385 2.57 -17.84 4.47
N LEU A 386 2.09 -17.70 3.23
CA LEU A 386 0.68 -17.50 2.92
C LEU A 386 0.06 -18.61 2.07
N TRP A 387 0.79 -19.21 1.11
CA TRP A 387 0.20 -20.10 0.12
C TRP A 387 0.39 -21.59 0.40
N ASN A 388 1.25 -21.96 1.35
CA ASN A 388 1.39 -23.33 1.81
C ASN A 388 0.27 -23.77 2.77
N THR A 389 -0.65 -22.88 3.09
CA THR A 389 -1.89 -23.19 3.81
C THR A 389 -2.88 -23.90 2.88
N ARG A 390 -3.80 -24.66 3.43
CA ARG A 390 -4.88 -25.31 2.66
C ARG A 390 -6.13 -24.43 2.54
N GLU A 391 -6.04 -23.20 3.02
CA GLU A 391 -7.17 -22.28 3.03
C GLU A 391 -7.28 -21.57 1.67
N PRO A 392 -8.52 -21.41 1.14
CA PRO A 392 -8.73 -20.68 -0.09
C PRO A 392 -8.34 -19.21 0.04
N ALA A 393 -7.84 -18.63 -1.04
CA ALA A 393 -7.47 -17.23 -1.07
C ALA A 393 -7.96 -16.53 -2.33
N ILE A 394 -8.58 -15.36 -2.16
CA ILE A 394 -9.01 -14.48 -3.23
C ILE A 394 -8.08 -13.27 -3.25
N LEU A 395 -7.29 -13.13 -4.31
CA LEU A 395 -6.40 -12.00 -4.52
C LEU A 395 -7.02 -11.08 -5.56
N THR A 396 -7.52 -9.94 -5.13
CA THR A 396 -8.23 -9.01 -6.02
C THR A 396 -7.51 -7.67 -6.14
N SER A 397 -7.58 -7.07 -7.33
CA SER A 397 -7.12 -5.71 -7.61
C SER A 397 -7.66 -5.20 -8.94
N GLY A 398 -7.59 -3.89 -9.18
CA GLY A 398 -7.83 -3.30 -10.51
C GLY A 398 -6.68 -3.53 -11.50
N THR A 399 -5.52 -4.02 -11.04
CA THR A 399 -4.28 -4.05 -11.84
C THR A 399 -3.39 -5.23 -11.44
N LEU A 400 -3.80 -6.46 -11.75
CA LEU A 400 -3.00 -7.67 -11.56
C LEU A 400 -2.30 -8.09 -12.85
N ALA A 401 -3.04 -8.09 -13.97
CA ALA A 401 -2.49 -8.48 -15.26
C ALA A 401 -1.74 -7.32 -15.92
N ALA A 402 -0.62 -7.62 -16.56
CA ALA A 402 0.06 -6.75 -17.50
C ALA A 402 -0.36 -7.13 -18.93
N ALA A 403 -1.02 -6.22 -19.66
CA ALA A 403 -1.59 -6.50 -20.98
C ALA A 403 -2.44 -7.80 -21.05
N GLY A 404 -3.12 -8.15 -19.95
CA GLY A 404 -3.96 -9.35 -19.85
C GLY A 404 -3.23 -10.62 -19.37
N ASP A 405 -1.91 -10.58 -19.16
CA ASP A 405 -1.11 -11.69 -18.64
C ASP A 405 -0.84 -11.57 -17.13
N PHE A 406 -1.13 -12.62 -16.37
CA PHE A 406 -0.92 -12.69 -14.93
C PHE A 406 0.47 -13.21 -14.53
N SER A 407 1.27 -13.70 -15.45
CA SER A 407 2.54 -14.41 -15.18
C SER A 407 3.50 -13.59 -14.32
N HIS A 408 3.64 -12.30 -14.58
CA HIS A 408 4.48 -11.40 -13.77
C HIS A 408 3.98 -11.30 -12.34
N THR A 409 2.69 -11.15 -12.13
CA THR A 409 2.08 -11.09 -10.78
C THR A 409 2.17 -12.42 -10.06
N GLU A 410 2.00 -13.55 -10.75
CA GLU A 410 2.23 -14.89 -10.18
C GLU A 410 3.66 -15.04 -9.66
N GLN A 411 4.65 -14.58 -10.43
CA GLN A 411 6.05 -14.60 -10.01
C GLN A 411 6.29 -13.77 -8.75
N LEU A 412 5.84 -12.52 -8.73
CA LEU A 412 6.01 -11.62 -7.59
C LEU A 412 5.32 -12.13 -6.33
N LEU A 413 4.15 -12.75 -6.46
CA LEU A 413 3.39 -13.33 -5.34
C LEU A 413 3.88 -14.73 -4.93
N GLY A 414 4.83 -15.33 -5.65
CA GLY A 414 5.30 -16.70 -5.39
C GLY A 414 4.30 -17.79 -5.79
N LEU A 415 3.38 -17.49 -6.71
CA LEU A 415 2.32 -18.39 -7.19
C LEU A 415 2.64 -19.07 -8.53
N ALA A 416 3.72 -18.71 -9.22
CA ALA A 416 4.05 -19.21 -10.56
C ALA A 416 4.05 -20.75 -10.71
N ALA A 417 4.41 -21.48 -9.63
CA ALA A 417 4.36 -22.94 -9.58
C ALA A 417 3.21 -23.50 -8.74
N TYR A 418 2.28 -22.65 -8.29
CA TYR A 418 1.13 -23.07 -7.49
C TYR A 418 0.02 -23.59 -8.42
N ARG A 419 -0.58 -24.75 -8.11
CA ARG A 419 -1.72 -25.30 -8.83
C ARG A 419 -2.61 -26.06 -7.85
N PRO A 420 -3.94 -25.98 -7.93
CA PRO A 420 -4.69 -25.17 -8.92
C PRO A 420 -4.68 -23.67 -8.62
N LEU A 421 -4.52 -22.86 -9.64
CA LEU A 421 -4.58 -21.39 -9.58
C LEU A 421 -5.60 -20.91 -10.62
N ARG A 422 -6.57 -20.12 -10.19
CA ARG A 422 -7.63 -19.57 -11.05
C ARG A 422 -7.27 -18.15 -11.46
N HIS A 423 -7.66 -17.79 -12.68
CA HIS A 423 -7.57 -16.44 -13.20
C HIS A 423 -8.94 -15.95 -13.58
N PHE A 424 -9.30 -14.80 -13.05
CA PHE A 424 -10.54 -14.12 -13.40
C PHE A 424 -10.24 -12.68 -13.81
N ARG A 425 -10.89 -12.24 -14.87
CA ARG A 425 -10.81 -10.86 -15.32
C ARG A 425 -12.18 -10.33 -15.67
N ALA A 426 -12.55 -9.22 -15.02
CA ALA A 426 -13.72 -8.44 -15.38
C ALA A 426 -13.27 -7.06 -15.87
N ASP A 427 -13.72 -6.69 -17.05
CA ASP A 427 -13.48 -5.35 -17.56
C ASP A 427 -14.28 -4.31 -16.75
N SER A 428 -13.96 -3.05 -16.89
CA SER A 428 -14.73 -1.97 -16.28
C SER A 428 -16.08 -1.84 -16.98
N PRO A 429 -17.19 -1.57 -16.26
CA PRO A 429 -18.50 -1.38 -16.86
C PRO A 429 -18.62 -0.11 -17.72
N PHE A 430 -17.60 0.74 -17.69
CA PHE A 430 -17.64 2.06 -18.35
C PHE A 430 -17.38 1.98 -19.85
N ASN A 431 -18.15 2.74 -20.64
CA ASN A 431 -17.96 2.84 -22.09
C ASN A 431 -16.84 3.83 -22.44
N TYR A 432 -15.57 3.39 -22.29
CA TYR A 432 -14.41 4.23 -22.58
C TYR A 432 -14.34 4.71 -24.04
N LYS A 433 -14.92 4.00 -25.01
CA LYS A 433 -14.93 4.43 -26.42
C LYS A 433 -15.72 5.74 -26.63
N LYS A 434 -16.74 5.99 -25.80
CA LYS A 434 -17.57 7.19 -25.86
C LYS A 434 -17.17 8.24 -24.82
N LYS A 435 -16.63 7.80 -23.68
CA LYS A 435 -16.41 8.65 -22.50
C LYS A 435 -14.96 9.05 -22.30
N CYS A 436 -14.02 8.53 -23.09
CA CYS A 436 -12.61 8.83 -22.96
C CYS A 436 -11.97 9.14 -24.32
N LEU A 437 -11.11 10.16 -24.36
CA LEU A 437 -10.26 10.50 -25.50
C LEU A 437 -8.80 10.49 -25.05
N LEU A 438 -7.96 9.69 -25.70
CA LEU A 438 -6.52 9.69 -25.46
C LEU A 438 -5.82 10.71 -26.36
N TYR A 439 -5.11 11.65 -25.75
CA TYR A 439 -4.32 12.64 -26.43
C TYR A 439 -2.82 12.33 -26.31
N PHE A 440 -2.12 12.36 -27.43
CA PHE A 440 -0.66 12.31 -27.50
C PHE A 440 -0.18 13.58 -28.21
N PRO A 441 0.83 14.30 -27.67
CA PRO A 441 1.34 15.48 -28.35
C PRO A 441 1.99 15.08 -29.70
N PRO A 442 1.85 15.92 -30.74
CA PRO A 442 2.49 15.67 -32.03
C PRO A 442 4.00 15.46 -31.87
N ARG A 443 4.56 14.51 -32.61
CA ARG A 443 5.98 14.19 -32.52
C ARG A 443 6.83 15.35 -33.05
N VAL A 444 7.59 15.97 -32.16
CA VAL A 444 8.52 17.05 -32.49
C VAL A 444 9.94 16.48 -32.61
N LYS A 445 10.76 17.05 -33.52
CA LYS A 445 12.18 16.62 -33.69
C LYS A 445 13.05 16.82 -32.45
N THR A 446 12.61 17.64 -31.49
CA THR A 446 13.33 17.97 -30.27
C THR A 446 12.64 17.35 -29.06
N ARG A 447 13.45 16.83 -28.12
CA ARG A 447 12.97 16.17 -26.90
C ARG A 447 11.99 17.07 -26.12
N MET A 448 10.94 16.48 -25.57
CA MET A 448 10.01 17.11 -24.64
C MET A 448 10.76 17.51 -23.35
N ASP A 449 11.08 18.80 -23.18
CA ASP A 449 11.63 19.37 -21.95
C ASP A 449 10.53 19.93 -21.06
N ASN A 450 10.88 20.45 -19.89
CA ASN A 450 9.90 20.98 -18.95
C ASN A 450 9.16 22.22 -19.46
N ARG A 451 9.77 23.02 -20.36
CA ARG A 451 9.16 24.21 -20.94
C ARG A 451 8.06 23.85 -21.94
N LYS A 452 8.38 22.97 -22.88
CA LYS A 452 7.39 22.47 -23.86
C LYS A 452 6.28 21.70 -23.17
N MET A 453 6.60 20.95 -22.12
CA MET A 453 5.60 20.27 -21.30
C MET A 453 4.66 21.26 -20.62
N ALA A 454 5.18 22.36 -20.09
CA ALA A 454 4.36 23.41 -19.50
C ALA A 454 3.46 24.10 -20.55
N GLU A 455 4.00 24.42 -21.72
CA GLU A 455 3.24 24.98 -22.85
C GLU A 455 2.09 24.07 -23.29
N GLU A 456 2.35 22.76 -23.38
CA GLU A 456 1.33 21.78 -23.76
C GLU A 456 0.27 21.58 -22.66
N ILE A 457 0.66 21.61 -21.39
CA ILE A 457 -0.27 21.58 -20.26
C ILE A 457 -1.20 22.80 -20.30
N VAL A 458 -0.66 24.01 -20.59
CA VAL A 458 -1.46 25.25 -20.70
C VAL A 458 -2.50 25.09 -21.81
N ARG A 459 -2.10 24.63 -23.00
CA ARG A 459 -3.02 24.43 -24.12
C ARG A 459 -4.16 23.45 -23.80
N LEU A 460 -3.85 22.34 -23.12
CA LEU A 460 -4.82 21.33 -22.73
C LEU A 460 -5.77 21.83 -21.63
N VAL A 461 -5.24 22.53 -20.62
CA VAL A 461 -6.06 23.12 -19.54
C VAL A 461 -7.04 24.17 -20.11
N ASP A 462 -6.59 25.00 -21.05
CA ASP A 462 -7.47 25.99 -21.72
C ASP A 462 -8.53 25.28 -22.57
N ALA A 463 -8.16 24.25 -23.32
CA ALA A 463 -9.08 23.47 -24.15
C ALA A 463 -10.17 22.76 -23.33
N CYS A 464 -9.85 22.33 -22.10
CA CYS A 464 -10.77 21.63 -21.20
C CYS A 464 -11.42 22.52 -20.14
N HIS A 465 -11.14 23.81 -20.13
CA HIS A 465 -11.68 24.80 -19.18
C HIS A 465 -11.36 24.52 -17.71
N GLY A 466 -10.14 24.10 -17.40
CA GLY A 466 -9.72 23.68 -16.06
C GLY A 466 -9.99 22.19 -15.81
N HIS A 467 -10.61 21.86 -14.68
CA HIS A 467 -10.98 20.48 -14.27
C HIS A 467 -9.85 19.46 -14.48
N ALA A 468 -8.60 19.84 -14.14
CA ALA A 468 -7.41 19.11 -14.54
C ALA A 468 -6.65 18.47 -13.37
N LEU A 469 -6.25 17.21 -13.55
CA LEU A 469 -5.28 16.52 -12.71
C LEU A 469 -4.01 16.24 -13.54
N VAL A 470 -2.86 16.76 -13.08
CA VAL A 470 -1.56 16.56 -13.74
C VAL A 470 -0.70 15.66 -12.86
N LEU A 471 -0.44 14.44 -13.33
CA LEU A 471 0.33 13.43 -12.62
C LEU A 471 1.80 13.40 -13.06
N PHE A 472 2.68 13.55 -12.08
CA PHE A 472 4.12 13.48 -12.26
C PHE A 472 4.73 12.25 -11.59
N THR A 473 5.82 11.76 -12.14
CA THR A 473 6.65 10.70 -11.53
C THR A 473 7.70 11.27 -10.57
N SER A 474 7.90 12.59 -10.55
CA SER A 474 8.91 13.29 -9.75
C SER A 474 8.38 14.59 -9.16
N TYR A 475 8.52 14.77 -7.86
CA TYR A 475 8.18 16.03 -7.17
C TYR A 475 9.00 17.21 -7.68
N ARG A 476 10.27 17.00 -8.05
CA ARG A 476 11.12 18.02 -8.61
C ARG A 476 10.57 18.53 -9.95
N GLN A 477 10.28 17.62 -10.88
CA GLN A 477 9.71 17.99 -12.18
C GLN A 477 8.35 18.67 -12.01
N MET A 478 7.50 18.16 -11.10
CA MET A 478 6.22 18.79 -10.76
C MET A 478 6.40 20.24 -10.35
N ALA A 479 7.35 20.54 -9.45
CA ALA A 479 7.62 21.91 -9.00
C ALA A 479 8.16 22.82 -10.11
N GLU A 480 9.10 22.32 -10.93
CA GLU A 480 9.67 23.06 -12.05
C GLU A 480 8.61 23.39 -13.11
N VAL A 481 7.78 22.42 -13.51
CA VAL A 481 6.72 22.63 -14.51
C VAL A 481 5.61 23.52 -13.95
N ARG A 482 5.22 23.32 -12.66
CA ARG A 482 4.25 24.21 -12.01
C ARG A 482 4.69 25.69 -12.02
N ALA A 483 5.96 25.95 -11.75
CA ALA A 483 6.50 27.31 -11.79
C ALA A 483 6.45 27.94 -13.21
N LEU A 484 6.63 27.13 -14.25
CA LEU A 484 6.54 27.57 -15.64
C LEU A 484 5.11 27.82 -16.10
N THR A 485 4.11 27.27 -15.44
CA THR A 485 2.70 27.47 -15.74
C THR A 485 2.04 28.58 -14.90
N ASP A 486 2.80 29.24 -14.03
CA ASP A 486 2.24 30.23 -13.12
C ASP A 486 1.68 31.47 -13.89
N GLY A 487 0.45 31.87 -13.54
CA GLY A 487 -0.24 33.00 -14.20
C GLY A 487 -0.70 32.74 -15.64
N GLN A 488 -0.62 31.51 -16.16
CA GLN A 488 -0.99 31.19 -17.54
C GLN A 488 -2.50 30.97 -17.75
N TRP A 489 -3.29 30.80 -16.68
CA TRP A 489 -4.75 30.58 -16.69
C TRP A 489 -5.43 31.20 -15.47
N GLN A 490 -6.78 31.29 -15.53
CA GLN A 490 -7.61 31.90 -14.46
C GLN A 490 -8.01 30.90 -13.36
N TYR A 491 -7.78 29.58 -13.55
CA TYR A 491 -8.24 28.53 -12.64
C TYR A 491 -7.38 28.43 -11.39
N PRO A 492 -7.97 28.14 -10.21
CA PRO A 492 -7.21 27.88 -9.00
C PRO A 492 -6.22 26.74 -9.22
N THR A 493 -5.00 26.92 -8.78
CA THR A 493 -3.94 25.92 -8.96
C THR A 493 -3.47 25.37 -7.63
N TYR A 494 -3.45 24.06 -7.53
CA TYR A 494 -3.11 23.33 -6.33
C TYR A 494 -1.87 22.46 -6.57
N GLN A 495 -1.06 22.26 -5.55
CA GLN A 495 0.13 21.41 -5.63
C GLN A 495 0.17 20.45 -4.44
N ALA A 496 -0.04 19.15 -4.68
CA ALA A 496 -0.02 18.12 -3.66
C ALA A 496 1.39 17.54 -3.46
N TRP A 497 1.95 17.76 -2.28
CA TRP A 497 3.18 17.14 -1.80
C TRP A 497 2.87 15.85 -1.00
N ARG A 498 3.93 15.16 -0.53
CA ARG A 498 3.79 14.08 0.47
C ARG A 498 2.94 14.62 1.64
N ASN A 499 1.87 14.00 2.02
CA ASN A 499 0.89 14.49 3.01
C ASN A 499 -0.07 15.60 2.52
N GLY A 500 -0.32 15.69 1.22
CA GLY A 500 -1.17 16.72 0.60
C GLY A 500 -2.68 16.61 0.84
N GLY A 501 -3.17 15.85 1.82
CA GLY A 501 -4.59 15.61 2.04
C GLY A 501 -5.45 16.87 2.14
N LYS A 502 -4.95 17.93 2.82
CA LYS A 502 -5.64 19.23 2.90
C LYS A 502 -5.76 19.93 1.54
N ILE A 503 -4.71 19.89 0.74
CA ILE A 503 -4.67 20.48 -0.62
C ILE A 503 -5.64 19.74 -1.53
N ILE A 504 -5.69 18.41 -1.44
CA ILE A 504 -6.64 17.60 -2.21
C ILE A 504 -8.09 17.93 -1.82
N GLN A 505 -8.36 18.10 -0.52
CA GLN A 505 -9.68 18.56 -0.06
C GLN A 505 -10.03 19.96 -0.61
N GLN A 506 -9.10 20.90 -0.57
CA GLN A 506 -9.30 22.24 -1.14
C GLN A 506 -9.58 22.18 -2.64
N PHE A 507 -8.85 21.35 -3.39
CA PHE A 507 -9.14 21.10 -4.80
C PHE A 507 -10.55 20.54 -5.00
N LYS A 508 -10.96 19.55 -4.21
CA LYS A 508 -12.33 18.99 -4.27
C LYS A 508 -13.41 20.04 -3.97
N GLN A 509 -13.15 20.94 -3.03
CA GLN A 509 -14.10 22.00 -2.65
C GLN A 509 -14.17 23.14 -3.67
N SER A 510 -13.14 23.31 -4.50
CA SER A 510 -13.11 24.40 -5.49
C SER A 510 -14.07 24.22 -6.67
N GLY A 511 -14.55 22.98 -6.90
CA GLY A 511 -15.42 22.63 -8.03
C GLY A 511 -14.72 22.66 -9.38
N ASN A 512 -13.76 23.56 -9.60
CA ASN A 512 -12.92 23.63 -10.78
C ASN A 512 -11.51 24.11 -10.39
N GLY A 513 -10.47 23.56 -11.04
CA GLY A 513 -9.08 23.93 -10.78
C GLY A 513 -8.10 23.04 -11.53
N VAL A 514 -6.82 23.27 -11.26
CA VAL A 514 -5.71 22.45 -11.78
C VAL A 514 -4.91 21.91 -10.61
N LEU A 515 -4.88 20.59 -10.45
CA LEU A 515 -4.13 19.91 -9.39
C LEU A 515 -2.85 19.28 -9.96
N PHE A 516 -1.70 19.77 -9.53
CA PHE A 516 -0.40 19.15 -9.76
C PHE A 516 -0.10 18.16 -8.65
N ALA A 517 0.17 16.90 -9.01
CA ALA A 517 0.32 15.83 -8.04
C ALA A 517 1.39 14.82 -8.44
N ALA A 518 2.01 14.19 -7.43
CA ALA A 518 2.98 13.11 -7.61
C ALA A 518 2.85 12.07 -6.47
N GLY A 519 3.53 10.94 -6.59
CA GLY A 519 3.59 9.91 -5.55
C GLY A 519 2.24 9.27 -5.27
N SER A 520 1.69 9.42 -4.05
CA SER A 520 0.44 8.79 -3.62
C SER A 520 -0.80 9.19 -4.41
N CYS A 521 -0.76 10.28 -5.18
CA CYS A 521 -1.90 10.70 -5.99
C CYS A 521 -2.12 9.82 -7.24
N TRP A 522 -1.16 8.98 -7.59
CA TRP A 522 -1.35 7.95 -8.62
C TRP A 522 -2.36 6.89 -8.19
N GLU A 523 -2.53 6.70 -6.88
CA GLU A 523 -3.35 5.65 -6.29
C GLU A 523 -4.19 6.19 -5.11
N GLY A 524 -5.32 5.54 -4.82
CA GLY A 524 -6.04 5.72 -3.55
C GLY A 524 -6.80 7.05 -3.35
N ILE A 525 -6.84 7.96 -4.34
CA ILE A 525 -7.62 9.20 -4.25
C ILE A 525 -8.77 9.13 -5.25
N ASP A 526 -9.96 9.44 -4.79
CA ASP A 526 -11.15 9.52 -5.61
C ASP A 526 -11.51 10.98 -5.91
N PHE A 527 -11.87 11.25 -7.18
CA PHE A 527 -12.32 12.54 -7.66
C PHE A 527 -13.70 12.34 -8.32
N PRO A 528 -14.78 12.48 -7.58
CA PRO A 528 -16.13 12.21 -8.10
C PRO A 528 -16.58 13.29 -9.08
N GLY A 529 -17.38 12.88 -10.06
CA GLY A 529 -17.98 13.76 -11.04
C GLY A 529 -16.98 14.37 -12.03
N ASP A 530 -17.31 15.51 -12.58
CA ASP A 530 -16.54 16.22 -13.60
C ASP A 530 -15.32 17.01 -13.08
N MET A 531 -14.92 16.77 -11.82
CA MET A 531 -13.74 17.41 -11.22
C MET A 531 -12.45 17.17 -12.01
N VAL A 532 -12.37 16.02 -12.70
CA VAL A 532 -11.23 15.62 -13.53
C VAL A 532 -11.74 15.25 -14.92
N SER A 533 -12.13 16.23 -15.73
CA SER A 533 -12.40 16.05 -17.14
C SER A 533 -11.13 16.08 -18.02
N LEU A 534 -9.98 16.43 -17.42
CA LEU A 534 -8.65 16.35 -18.02
C LEU A 534 -7.66 15.67 -17.07
N LEU A 535 -7.16 14.52 -17.45
CA LEU A 535 -6.06 13.84 -16.79
C LEU A 535 -4.79 13.95 -17.63
N ILE A 536 -3.74 14.53 -17.10
CA ILE A 536 -2.45 14.65 -17.79
C ILE A 536 -1.42 13.75 -17.08
N ILE A 537 -0.82 12.83 -17.82
CA ILE A 537 0.31 12.00 -17.42
C ILE A 537 1.57 12.60 -18.03
N ALA A 538 2.35 13.30 -17.23
CA ALA A 538 3.53 14.03 -17.69
C ALA A 538 4.61 13.13 -18.29
N LYS A 539 4.82 11.94 -17.72
CA LYS A 539 5.74 10.91 -18.22
C LYS A 539 5.22 9.51 -17.90
N LEU A 540 5.60 8.54 -18.74
CA LEU A 540 5.37 7.13 -18.42
C LEU A 540 5.96 6.77 -17.06
N PRO A 541 5.20 6.09 -16.18
CA PRO A 541 5.59 5.84 -14.79
C PRO A 541 6.57 4.68 -14.64
N PHE A 542 7.73 4.77 -15.29
CA PHE A 542 8.81 3.82 -15.08
C PHE A 542 9.33 3.91 -13.66
N LEU A 543 9.66 2.75 -13.08
CA LEU A 543 10.32 2.69 -11.77
C LEU A 543 11.71 3.34 -11.86
N ILE A 544 12.06 4.05 -10.80
CA ILE A 544 13.41 4.59 -10.65
C ILE A 544 14.29 3.42 -10.23
N PRO A 545 15.42 3.17 -10.93
CA PRO A 545 16.36 2.12 -10.55
C PRO A 545 16.84 2.31 -9.09
N ASP A 546 16.81 1.22 -8.34
CA ASP A 546 17.29 1.13 -6.96
C ASP A 546 18.20 -0.11 -6.81
N PRO A 547 18.89 -0.31 -5.69
CA PRO A 547 19.78 -1.46 -5.51
C PRO A 547 19.09 -2.82 -5.66
N VAL A 548 17.78 -2.90 -5.35
CA VAL A 548 17.02 -4.14 -5.47
C VAL A 548 16.76 -4.44 -6.95
N SER A 549 16.25 -3.47 -7.69
CA SER A 549 16.03 -3.60 -9.13
C SER A 549 17.33 -3.81 -9.91
N ASP A 550 18.44 -3.22 -9.46
CA ASP A 550 19.78 -3.49 -10.03
C ASP A 550 20.25 -4.92 -9.77
N TYR A 551 19.93 -5.50 -8.60
CA TYR A 551 20.17 -6.91 -8.32
C TYR A 551 19.30 -7.80 -9.21
N GLU A 552 18.00 -7.54 -9.31
CA GLU A 552 17.06 -8.27 -10.15
C GLU A 552 17.50 -8.24 -11.62
N ARG A 553 17.91 -7.08 -12.12
CA ARG A 553 18.43 -6.93 -13.48
C ARG A 553 19.61 -7.88 -13.80
N ARG A 554 20.49 -8.14 -12.85
CA ARG A 554 21.64 -9.05 -13.01
C ARG A 554 21.24 -10.52 -13.13
N GLN A 555 20.01 -10.88 -12.81
CA GLN A 555 19.49 -12.24 -12.95
C GLN A 555 19.03 -12.52 -14.39
N TYR A 556 18.93 -11.49 -15.25
CA TYR A 556 18.54 -11.61 -16.65
C TYR A 556 19.75 -11.67 -17.59
N PRO A 557 19.67 -12.45 -18.68
CA PRO A 557 20.77 -12.58 -19.64
C PRO A 557 21.20 -11.23 -20.25
N ASN A 558 20.25 -10.33 -20.47
CA ASN A 558 20.49 -9.01 -21.01
C ASN A 558 19.44 -7.98 -20.55
N LEU A 559 19.73 -6.72 -20.82
CA LEU A 559 18.87 -5.59 -20.41
C LEU A 559 17.49 -5.61 -21.09
N ARG A 560 17.39 -6.12 -22.33
CA ARG A 560 16.12 -6.16 -23.07
C ARG A 560 15.14 -7.13 -22.40
N ASP A 561 15.62 -8.30 -22.01
CA ASP A 561 14.80 -9.31 -21.35
C ASP A 561 14.30 -8.81 -20.00
N TYR A 562 15.15 -8.16 -19.21
CA TYR A 562 14.75 -7.50 -17.95
C TYR A 562 13.69 -6.41 -18.18
N ILE A 563 13.89 -5.53 -19.18
CA ILE A 563 12.92 -4.48 -19.49
C ILE A 563 11.55 -5.09 -19.86
N ASN A 564 11.54 -6.13 -20.65
CA ASN A 564 10.29 -6.76 -21.08
C ASN A 564 9.59 -7.53 -19.96
N ALA A 565 10.36 -8.22 -19.11
CA ALA A 565 9.81 -9.07 -18.05
C ALA A 565 9.38 -8.29 -16.80
N GLU A 566 10.09 -7.21 -16.45
CA GLU A 566 9.89 -6.49 -15.17
C GLU A 566 9.43 -5.04 -15.39
N VAL A 567 10.18 -4.28 -16.20
CA VAL A 567 10.02 -2.82 -16.25
C VAL A 567 8.75 -2.42 -17.00
N ILE A 568 8.44 -3.08 -18.12
CA ILE A 568 7.22 -2.80 -18.90
C ILE A 568 5.97 -3.22 -18.14
N PRO A 569 5.85 -4.43 -17.57
CA PRO A 569 4.68 -4.81 -16.77
C PRO A 569 4.39 -3.86 -15.61
N GLU A 570 5.41 -3.45 -14.87
CA GLU A 570 5.24 -2.50 -13.75
C GLU A 570 4.81 -1.11 -14.24
N MET A 571 5.40 -0.61 -15.33
CA MET A 571 4.97 0.64 -15.97
C MET A 571 3.50 0.55 -16.40
N GLN A 572 3.07 -0.57 -17.01
CA GLN A 572 1.70 -0.79 -17.47
C GLN A 572 0.70 -0.80 -16.31
N LYS A 573 1.00 -1.50 -15.22
CA LYS A 573 0.16 -1.52 -14.02
C LYS A 573 -0.01 -0.11 -13.45
N LYS A 574 1.09 0.63 -13.30
CA LYS A 574 1.07 1.97 -12.75
C LYS A 574 0.39 2.99 -13.67
N LEU A 575 0.55 2.84 -15.00
CA LEU A 575 -0.15 3.66 -15.98
C LEU A 575 -1.67 3.44 -15.89
N ARG A 576 -2.11 2.18 -15.77
CA ARG A 576 -3.52 1.83 -15.60
C ARG A 576 -4.10 2.36 -14.29
N GLN A 577 -3.33 2.36 -13.21
CA GLN A 577 -3.73 2.97 -11.93
C GLN A 577 -3.96 4.49 -12.06
N GLY A 578 -3.03 5.18 -12.73
CA GLY A 578 -3.17 6.61 -13.04
C GLY A 578 -4.39 6.88 -13.92
N PHE A 579 -4.57 6.11 -14.98
CA PHE A 579 -5.75 6.19 -15.85
C PHE A 579 -7.06 6.00 -15.09
N GLY A 580 -7.09 5.10 -14.10
CA GLY A 580 -8.26 4.89 -13.24
C GLY A 580 -8.70 6.12 -12.44
N ARG A 581 -8.01 7.26 -12.55
CA ARG A 581 -8.46 8.57 -11.99
C ARG A 581 -9.38 9.33 -12.95
N ALA A 582 -9.43 8.91 -14.21
CA ALA A 582 -10.15 9.64 -15.27
C ALA A 582 -11.68 9.44 -15.20
N ILE A 583 -12.15 8.20 -14.99
CA ILE A 583 -13.58 7.84 -15.00
C ILE A 583 -13.90 7.02 -13.77
N ARG A 584 -14.92 7.44 -13.00
CA ARG A 584 -15.38 6.81 -11.76
C ARG A 584 -16.85 6.40 -11.80
N THR A 585 -17.64 7.13 -12.58
CA THR A 585 -19.06 6.88 -12.77
C THR A 585 -19.39 6.76 -14.25
N GLU A 586 -20.55 6.25 -14.58
CA GLU A 586 -21.03 6.13 -15.98
C GLU A 586 -21.25 7.50 -16.66
N GLN A 587 -21.44 8.55 -15.86
CA GLN A 587 -21.65 9.91 -16.37
C GLN A 587 -20.34 10.63 -16.65
N ASP A 588 -19.23 10.22 -16.02
CA ASP A 588 -17.95 10.90 -16.19
C ASP A 588 -17.44 10.78 -17.63
N SER A 589 -16.79 11.83 -18.09
CA SER A 589 -16.03 11.86 -19.34
C SER A 589 -14.68 12.51 -19.12
N CYS A 590 -13.63 12.03 -19.79
CA CYS A 590 -12.29 12.54 -19.54
C CYS A 590 -11.40 12.48 -20.78
N VAL A 591 -10.64 13.55 -20.99
CA VAL A 591 -9.48 13.56 -21.89
C VAL A 591 -8.28 13.08 -21.08
N VAL A 592 -7.58 12.06 -21.54
CA VAL A 592 -6.35 11.56 -20.95
C VAL A 592 -5.17 11.88 -21.86
N ALA A 593 -4.33 12.81 -21.47
CA ALA A 593 -3.17 13.24 -22.22
C ALA A 593 -1.89 12.57 -21.67
N ILE A 594 -1.10 11.93 -22.53
CA ILE A 594 0.19 11.34 -22.16
C ILE A 594 1.29 12.13 -22.88
N LEU A 595 2.00 12.97 -22.14
CA LEU A 595 2.99 13.90 -22.69
C LEU A 595 4.39 13.30 -22.91
N ASP A 596 4.56 12.03 -22.59
CA ASP A 596 5.83 11.33 -22.84
C ASP A 596 5.98 10.98 -24.33
N GLU A 597 6.97 11.55 -25.00
CA GLU A 597 7.24 11.29 -26.43
C GLU A 597 7.46 9.80 -26.75
N ARG A 598 7.85 9.00 -25.77
CA ARG A 598 8.04 7.55 -25.93
C ARG A 598 6.71 6.79 -26.02
N ALA A 599 5.62 7.38 -25.52
CA ALA A 599 4.26 6.85 -25.61
C ALA A 599 3.50 7.36 -26.84
N GLY A 600 3.93 8.45 -27.48
CA GLY A 600 3.32 9.01 -28.67
C GLY A 600 3.39 8.06 -29.87
N ILE A 601 2.67 8.37 -30.95
CA ILE A 601 2.59 7.56 -32.17
C ILE A 601 3.99 7.31 -32.73
N GLY A 602 4.34 6.03 -32.94
CA GLY A 602 5.69 5.60 -33.36
C GLY A 602 6.77 5.72 -32.27
N GLY A 603 6.40 6.01 -31.02
CA GLY A 603 7.29 6.01 -29.87
C GLY A 603 7.68 4.59 -29.46
N LYS A 604 8.83 4.47 -28.77
CA LYS A 604 9.38 3.16 -28.36
C LYS A 604 8.43 2.32 -27.51
N TYR A 605 7.58 2.95 -26.71
CA TYR A 605 6.67 2.29 -25.76
C TYR A 605 5.19 2.57 -26.07
N HIS A 606 4.88 3.01 -27.31
CA HIS A 606 3.51 3.32 -27.74
C HIS A 606 2.59 2.11 -27.56
N ASP A 607 2.95 0.98 -28.15
CA ASP A 607 2.14 -0.26 -28.10
C ASP A 607 2.00 -0.76 -26.66
N ALA A 608 3.08 -0.69 -25.87
CA ALA A 608 3.05 -1.08 -24.46
C ALA A 608 2.15 -0.18 -23.61
N ALA A 609 2.12 1.13 -23.90
CA ALA A 609 1.26 2.07 -23.22
C ALA A 609 -0.22 1.85 -23.62
N LEU A 610 -0.52 1.68 -24.88
CA LEU A 610 -1.89 1.37 -25.35
C LEU A 610 -2.40 0.03 -24.81
N ALA A 611 -1.55 -1.00 -24.76
CA ALA A 611 -1.93 -2.32 -24.20
C ALA A 611 -2.27 -2.25 -22.70
N ALA A 612 -1.80 -1.22 -21.98
CA ALA A 612 -2.13 -0.98 -20.58
C ALA A 612 -3.49 -0.31 -20.37
N LEU A 613 -4.04 0.33 -21.38
CA LEU A 613 -5.22 1.18 -21.26
C LEU A 613 -6.45 0.52 -21.92
N PRO A 614 -7.66 0.90 -21.50
CA PRO A 614 -8.87 0.52 -22.21
C PRO A 614 -8.84 1.05 -23.65
N THR A 615 -9.57 0.40 -24.55
CA THR A 615 -9.72 0.85 -25.93
C THR A 615 -10.48 2.19 -25.96
N CYS A 616 -9.77 3.27 -26.30
CA CYS A 616 -10.30 4.63 -26.43
C CYS A 616 -9.91 5.20 -27.81
N PRO A 617 -10.68 6.16 -28.36
CA PRO A 617 -10.24 7.00 -29.47
C PRO A 617 -8.94 7.72 -29.13
N THR A 618 -8.06 7.90 -30.12
CA THR A 618 -6.77 8.58 -29.96
C THR A 618 -6.67 9.78 -30.89
N THR A 619 -6.01 10.86 -30.45
CA THR A 619 -5.74 12.04 -31.27
C THR A 619 -4.39 12.68 -30.94
N GLU A 620 -3.83 13.43 -31.89
CA GLU A 620 -2.70 14.34 -31.71
C GLU A 620 -3.12 15.83 -31.86
N LYS A 621 -4.43 16.08 -32.07
CA LYS A 621 -4.95 17.42 -32.38
C LYS A 621 -5.71 18.00 -31.19
N ILE A 622 -5.40 19.25 -30.85
CA ILE A 622 -6.09 19.96 -29.75
C ILE A 622 -7.54 20.30 -30.11
N GLU A 623 -7.83 20.46 -31.39
CA GLU A 623 -9.17 20.72 -31.91
C GLU A 623 -10.13 19.56 -31.61
N ASP A 624 -9.64 18.32 -31.72
CA ASP A 624 -10.43 17.14 -31.38
C ASP A 624 -10.71 17.07 -29.87
N VAL A 625 -9.76 17.51 -29.03
CA VAL A 625 -9.95 17.64 -27.58
C VAL A 625 -11.06 18.65 -27.28
N GLN A 626 -11.02 19.82 -27.92
CA GLN A 626 -12.04 20.86 -27.75
C GLN A 626 -13.43 20.39 -28.22
N GLN A 627 -13.48 19.66 -29.31
CA GLN A 627 -14.72 19.07 -29.83
C GLN A 627 -15.27 18.03 -28.85
N PHE A 628 -14.45 17.09 -28.38
CA PHE A 628 -14.85 16.07 -27.42
C PHE A 628 -15.45 16.68 -26.15
N ILE A 629 -14.81 17.70 -25.56
CA ILE A 629 -15.32 18.37 -24.37
C ILE A 629 -16.67 19.06 -24.63
N ARG A 630 -16.88 19.65 -25.80
CA ARG A 630 -18.18 20.23 -26.17
C ARG A 630 -19.30 19.19 -26.32
N GLU A 631 -18.99 18.02 -26.87
CA GLU A 631 -19.94 16.94 -27.08
C GLU A 631 -20.35 16.22 -25.77
N GLN A 632 -19.53 16.31 -24.72
CA GLN A 632 -19.79 15.67 -23.43
C GLN A 632 -20.50 16.63 -22.43
N LYS A 633 -20.52 17.94 -22.68
CA LYS A 633 -21.31 18.93 -21.94
C LYS A 633 -22.70 19.07 -22.52
#